data_6ecc589249cc791d6a4794c999b57d0a
#
_entry.id   6ecc589249cc791d6a4794c999b57d0a
#
_cell.length_a   1.000
_cell.length_b   1.000
_cell.length_c   1.000
_cell.angle_alpha   90.00
_cell.angle_beta   90.00
_cell.angle_gamma   90.00
#
_symmetry.space_group_name_H-M   'P 1'
#
loop_
_entity.id
_entity.type
_entity.pdbx_description
1 polymer ?
#
loop_
_entity_poly.entity_id
_entity_poly.type
_entity_poly.pdbx_seq_one_letter_code
_entity_poly.pdbx_strand_id
1 'polypeptide(L)'
;MEKKIYPANCITLDGRMDEAVWNEVPTYTDFTFLKDLDNRLQEEKTYFKILPCEDRVYIGVKCMEPDVQAEIAKWNKARYGQWSCPGVQLFVSPTGKPFEYYQFIVGWFGARVSLYYSEGGNIQPDPYDPVWRAEVYTGEDYWSCEIEFPLTAFYMTTHEQWSEEWLFNMCRVRYGSIYSSWCPLELEFLDPEKFRCLGGFPMRPVENDVCMTAAIADLTDETENGYTGTLSVKVTVAVAGEFEFTSDYAESKRVSLNAGENEFTTPCFFEKAARTRTDLSLKRISDGVEFKRHYPVLTIFEPIKLIFTKPGYRSNFYPGQDYSQVVGKVIATKPITLKLEGPGIQTQVLIMNGSGDFVFDTADFEVGTACLTATIDGHEVKKSIRRLAPTGHTMTWIEEGNICCDGETVLPRIMCGPGYLGGEAFNARYKFEEQYTTEKFIRGEIQMKYFIRGSETTGGECLNDTMPSDEMLRKMEAAIESYKDKDFGYYYLCDEPECRAVSPIYLKYAYEFISERDPYHVIMIATRAAATYVECADWFQVHPYPSPYVQDDGTRIYARPTSSAGRYIDDIVDLNRPDKCVGYLPCCYAYDVIHKNYDYPTFDEYISNTWAGMMHGGKSLWPYSYHGMSSRPAMYHGSRYMFSSFEVLEKIVLFGKRTKLYRSELGDAVLYEHDGVKMLVVVNFTQKEQTFTLDLEDVPKYEFRSDRIVSSNTFKVKPCGVFICTSTVIGADLPTYDETLALINNEEYERTHRGSLLAGRWTDEVLLSYSKSQIYCPWRLFDGVYDNYCVLLEPDETMFIALDLSIVKPTFTKVVVHGYNVSRMELKLDGQPVTFNAAEITAEDNIVTILLKESVTPDALRLEFNNGIAEKEKVELYEIELF
;
A
#
# COMPACT_ATOMS: atom_id res chain seq x y z
N MET A 1 26.15 -36.02 -4.22
CA MET A 1 27.13 -35.58 -5.23
C MET A 1 28.02 -34.56 -4.56
N GLU A 2 29.35 -34.64 -4.75
CA GLU A 2 30.22 -33.57 -4.25
C GLU A 2 29.82 -32.26 -4.90
N LYS A 3 29.70 -31.21 -4.08
CA LYS A 3 29.41 -29.85 -4.57
C LYS A 3 30.56 -29.39 -5.48
N LYS A 4 30.31 -29.22 -6.77
CA LYS A 4 31.28 -28.63 -7.70
C LYS A 4 31.13 -27.12 -7.63
N ILE A 5 32.16 -26.45 -7.10
CA ILE A 5 32.24 -24.97 -7.07
C ILE A 5 33.22 -24.57 -8.19
N TYR A 6 32.86 -23.57 -8.97
CA TYR A 6 33.59 -23.13 -10.14
C TYR A 6 34.46 -21.90 -9.83
N PRO A 7 35.52 -21.65 -10.64
CA PRO A 7 36.29 -20.42 -10.48
C PRO A 7 35.46 -19.15 -10.69
N ALA A 8 35.76 -18.11 -9.95
CA ALA A 8 35.02 -16.84 -9.98
C ALA A 8 34.89 -16.19 -11.35
N ASN A 9 35.87 -16.34 -12.23
CA ASN A 9 35.93 -15.69 -13.56
C ASN A 9 35.74 -16.71 -14.71
N CYS A 10 34.89 -17.71 -14.52
CA CYS A 10 34.64 -18.73 -15.55
C CYS A 10 33.63 -18.30 -16.63
N ILE A 11 32.98 -17.14 -16.47
CA ILE A 11 32.01 -16.56 -17.40
C ILE A 11 32.49 -15.19 -17.86
N THR A 12 32.31 -14.92 -19.15
CA THR A 12 32.39 -13.59 -19.75
C THR A 12 30.96 -13.05 -19.86
N LEU A 13 30.60 -12.11 -19.00
CA LEU A 13 29.23 -11.63 -18.92
C LEU A 13 28.86 -10.83 -20.19
N ASP A 14 28.29 -11.49 -21.20
CA ASP A 14 27.84 -10.88 -22.48
C ASP A 14 26.43 -11.30 -22.89
N GLY A 15 25.76 -12.09 -22.05
CA GLY A 15 24.39 -12.56 -22.23
C GLY A 15 24.22 -13.76 -23.16
N ARG A 16 25.28 -14.33 -23.73
CA ARG A 16 25.19 -15.37 -24.79
C ARG A 16 25.07 -16.79 -24.25
N MET A 17 25.62 -17.06 -23.08
CA MET A 17 25.68 -18.39 -22.47
C MET A 17 26.43 -19.40 -23.36
N ASP A 18 27.50 -18.99 -24.03
CA ASP A 18 28.24 -19.83 -24.96
C ASP A 18 29.51 -20.45 -24.36
N GLU A 19 29.89 -20.11 -23.12
CA GLU A 19 31.01 -20.76 -22.45
C GLU A 19 30.75 -22.24 -22.17
N ALA A 20 31.80 -23.04 -22.37
CA ALA A 20 31.73 -24.50 -22.20
C ALA A 20 31.24 -24.91 -20.80
N VAL A 21 31.51 -24.11 -19.77
CA VAL A 21 31.13 -24.39 -18.39
C VAL A 21 29.62 -24.49 -18.19
N TRP A 22 28.84 -23.79 -19.00
CA TRP A 22 27.37 -23.87 -18.98
C TRP A 22 26.85 -25.28 -19.33
N ASN A 23 27.64 -26.10 -20.04
CA ASN A 23 27.29 -27.48 -20.34
C ASN A 23 27.54 -28.45 -19.19
N GLU A 24 28.20 -28.00 -18.14
CA GLU A 24 28.53 -28.82 -16.98
C GLU A 24 27.48 -28.75 -15.88
N VAL A 25 26.54 -27.80 -15.95
CA VAL A 25 25.50 -27.61 -14.94
C VAL A 25 24.11 -28.00 -15.47
N PRO A 26 23.20 -28.40 -14.59
CA PRO A 26 21.84 -28.77 -14.96
C PRO A 26 21.11 -27.65 -15.69
N THR A 27 20.28 -28.03 -16.65
CA THR A 27 19.33 -27.10 -17.29
C THR A 27 17.95 -27.31 -16.68
N TYR A 28 17.35 -26.23 -16.22
CA TYR A 28 15.99 -26.18 -15.72
C TYR A 28 15.06 -25.60 -16.77
N THR A 29 13.88 -26.18 -16.91
CA THR A 29 12.83 -25.77 -17.84
C THR A 29 11.44 -26.13 -17.28
N ASP A 30 10.42 -26.24 -18.13
CA ASP A 30 9.07 -26.62 -17.79
C ASP A 30 8.33 -25.55 -16.94
N PHE A 31 8.33 -24.32 -17.47
CA PHE A 31 7.56 -23.23 -16.94
C PHE A 31 6.07 -23.44 -17.21
N THR A 32 5.26 -23.32 -16.19
CA THR A 32 3.78 -23.35 -16.28
C THR A 32 3.22 -21.94 -16.33
N PHE A 33 2.08 -21.77 -16.99
CA PHE A 33 1.38 -20.49 -16.94
C PHE A 33 0.95 -20.15 -15.53
N LEU A 34 1.12 -18.89 -15.15
CA LEU A 34 0.58 -18.36 -13.92
C LEU A 34 -0.94 -18.39 -13.98
N LYS A 35 -1.60 -18.78 -12.88
CA LYS A 35 -3.06 -18.83 -12.77
C LYS A 35 -3.72 -19.97 -13.57
N ASP A 36 -2.96 -20.94 -13.95
CA ASP A 36 -3.46 -22.09 -14.69
C ASP A 36 -3.52 -23.31 -13.76
N LEU A 37 -4.73 -23.67 -13.34
CA LEU A 37 -4.97 -24.80 -12.44
C LEU A 37 -4.56 -26.15 -13.05
N ASP A 38 -4.54 -26.25 -14.36
CA ASP A 38 -4.11 -27.45 -15.09
C ASP A 38 -2.57 -27.50 -15.23
N ASN A 39 -1.86 -26.50 -14.75
CA ASN A 39 -0.38 -26.38 -14.84
C ASN A 39 0.13 -26.58 -16.29
N ARG A 40 -0.56 -26.01 -17.27
CA ARG A 40 -0.16 -26.11 -18.67
C ARG A 40 1.21 -25.47 -18.88
N LEU A 41 2.06 -26.19 -19.62
CA LEU A 41 3.39 -25.71 -19.95
C LEU A 41 3.32 -24.60 -20.98
N GLN A 42 4.16 -23.58 -20.78
CA GLN A 42 4.35 -22.54 -21.78
C GLN A 42 4.99 -23.11 -23.05
N GLU A 43 4.46 -22.80 -24.23
CA GLU A 43 4.95 -23.30 -25.52
C GLU A 43 6.34 -22.74 -25.82
N GLU A 44 6.53 -21.42 -25.69
CA GLU A 44 7.82 -20.77 -25.86
C GLU A 44 8.71 -21.02 -24.66
N LYS A 45 9.55 -22.02 -24.78
CA LYS A 45 10.38 -22.53 -23.68
C LYS A 45 11.28 -21.48 -23.05
N THR A 46 11.42 -21.55 -21.77
CA THR A 46 12.41 -20.85 -20.96
C THR A 46 13.38 -21.88 -20.38
N TYR A 47 14.65 -21.60 -20.47
CA TYR A 47 15.71 -22.44 -19.93
C TYR A 47 16.55 -21.60 -18.99
N PHE A 48 16.92 -22.15 -17.84
CA PHE A 48 17.90 -21.49 -16.99
C PHE A 48 18.90 -22.49 -16.42
N LYS A 49 20.06 -21.97 -16.02
CA LYS A 49 21.17 -22.69 -15.44
C LYS A 49 21.76 -21.88 -14.29
N ILE A 50 22.26 -22.56 -13.27
CA ILE A 50 22.86 -21.94 -12.10
C ILE A 50 24.28 -22.48 -11.95
N LEU A 51 25.24 -21.57 -11.86
CA LEU A 51 26.64 -21.85 -11.72
C LEU A 51 27.20 -21.28 -10.42
N PRO A 52 27.36 -22.07 -9.37
CA PRO A 52 27.86 -21.59 -8.08
C PRO A 52 29.40 -21.47 -8.12
N CYS A 53 29.90 -20.30 -7.68
CA CYS A 53 31.30 -20.00 -7.47
C CYS A 53 31.58 -19.75 -5.99
N GLU A 54 32.87 -19.62 -5.60
CA GLU A 54 33.24 -19.43 -4.20
C GLU A 54 32.66 -18.16 -3.57
N ASP A 55 32.64 -17.06 -4.34
CA ASP A 55 32.26 -15.72 -3.87
C ASP A 55 31.03 -15.15 -4.60
N ARG A 56 30.47 -15.88 -5.55
CA ARG A 56 29.33 -15.44 -6.38
C ARG A 56 28.54 -16.60 -6.95
N VAL A 57 27.40 -16.23 -7.53
CA VAL A 57 26.56 -17.15 -8.31
C VAL A 57 26.31 -16.53 -9.69
N TYR A 58 26.53 -17.30 -10.75
CA TYR A 58 26.06 -16.94 -12.07
C TYR A 58 24.76 -17.65 -12.43
N ILE A 59 23.85 -16.94 -13.05
CA ILE A 59 22.60 -17.50 -13.57
C ILE A 59 22.49 -17.14 -15.04
N GLY A 60 22.42 -18.15 -15.90
CA GLY A 60 22.17 -17.99 -17.31
C GLY A 60 20.73 -18.32 -17.63
N VAL A 61 20.04 -17.47 -18.41
CA VAL A 61 18.65 -17.66 -18.81
C VAL A 61 18.52 -17.50 -20.31
N LYS A 62 17.81 -18.43 -20.97
CA LYS A 62 17.45 -18.35 -22.37
C LYS A 62 15.94 -18.47 -22.56
N CYS A 63 15.35 -17.49 -23.19
CA CYS A 63 13.92 -17.37 -23.44
C CYS A 63 13.64 -17.48 -24.94
N MET A 64 12.98 -18.55 -25.37
CA MET A 64 12.57 -18.67 -26.78
C MET A 64 11.47 -17.64 -27.07
N GLU A 65 11.65 -16.92 -28.19
CA GLU A 65 10.74 -15.88 -28.63
C GLU A 65 10.79 -15.76 -30.15
N PRO A 66 9.91 -16.46 -30.89
CA PRO A 66 9.96 -16.54 -32.34
C PRO A 66 9.98 -15.20 -33.07
N ASP A 67 9.30 -14.20 -32.49
CA ASP A 67 9.16 -12.87 -33.07
C ASP A 67 9.92 -11.79 -32.30
N VAL A 68 11.07 -12.15 -31.68
CA VAL A 68 11.81 -11.28 -30.77
C VAL A 68 12.08 -9.87 -31.35
N GLN A 69 12.43 -9.73 -32.58
CA GLN A 69 12.73 -8.44 -33.21
C GLN A 69 11.48 -7.58 -33.42
N ALA A 70 10.37 -8.21 -33.81
CA ALA A 70 9.09 -7.51 -33.94
C ALA A 70 8.56 -7.06 -32.59
N GLU A 71 8.74 -7.88 -31.55
CA GLU A 71 8.33 -7.53 -30.20
C GLU A 71 9.20 -6.40 -29.61
N ILE A 72 10.51 -6.43 -29.77
CA ILE A 72 11.41 -5.34 -29.36
C ILE A 72 10.99 -4.01 -29.99
N ALA A 73 10.62 -4.02 -31.29
CA ALA A 73 10.19 -2.82 -31.96
C ALA A 73 8.89 -2.20 -31.41
N LYS A 74 8.00 -3.01 -30.85
CA LYS A 74 6.75 -2.55 -30.20
C LYS A 74 6.98 -1.90 -28.83
N TRP A 75 8.09 -2.25 -28.16
CA TRP A 75 8.34 -1.85 -26.80
C TRP A 75 9.22 -0.60 -26.72
N ASN A 76 8.65 0.49 -26.24
CA ASN A 76 9.41 1.72 -25.96
C ASN A 76 9.98 1.67 -24.55
N LYS A 77 11.32 1.72 -24.41
CA LYS A 77 12.03 1.70 -23.12
C LYS A 77 11.51 2.70 -22.08
N ALA A 78 11.05 3.86 -22.53
CA ALA A 78 10.57 4.93 -21.65
C ALA A 78 9.12 4.71 -21.17
N ARG A 79 8.38 3.79 -21.79
CA ARG A 79 6.94 3.65 -21.55
C ARG A 79 6.57 2.62 -20.51
N TYR A 80 7.47 1.70 -20.20
CA TYR A 80 7.15 0.57 -19.33
C TYR A 80 7.99 0.61 -18.06
N GLY A 81 7.29 0.67 -16.94
CA GLY A 81 7.90 0.43 -15.63
C GLY A 81 8.51 -0.98 -15.59
N GLN A 82 9.48 -1.13 -14.74
CA GLN A 82 10.31 -2.33 -14.64
C GLN A 82 9.50 -3.62 -14.43
N TRP A 83 8.31 -3.53 -13.81
CA TRP A 83 7.42 -4.64 -13.51
C TRP A 83 6.64 -5.20 -14.71
N SER A 84 6.31 -4.37 -15.66
CA SER A 84 5.54 -4.74 -16.85
C SER A 84 6.41 -4.98 -18.08
N CYS A 85 7.73 -4.76 -17.96
CA CYS A 85 8.67 -5.03 -19.04
C CYS A 85 8.78 -6.55 -19.27
N PRO A 86 8.71 -7.03 -20.53
CA PRO A 86 9.09 -8.40 -20.81
C PRO A 86 10.48 -8.72 -20.28
N GLY A 87 10.60 -9.83 -19.57
CA GLY A 87 11.82 -10.16 -18.89
C GLY A 87 11.68 -11.38 -18.00
N VAL A 88 12.66 -11.58 -17.15
CA VAL A 88 12.67 -12.63 -16.12
C VAL A 88 12.76 -12.02 -14.74
N GLN A 89 12.15 -12.72 -13.80
CA GLN A 89 12.15 -12.37 -12.39
C GLN A 89 12.65 -13.56 -11.59
N LEU A 90 13.66 -13.34 -10.78
CA LEU A 90 14.27 -14.35 -9.92
C LEU A 90 13.87 -14.08 -8.49
N PHE A 91 13.48 -15.11 -7.78
CA PHE A 91 13.18 -15.09 -6.37
C PHE A 91 14.12 -16.03 -5.65
N VAL A 92 14.81 -15.53 -4.64
CA VAL A 92 15.90 -16.24 -3.97
C VAL A 92 15.83 -16.01 -2.47
N SER A 93 15.82 -17.10 -1.67
CA SER A 93 16.00 -17.02 -0.24
C SER A 93 17.22 -17.85 0.18
N PRO A 94 18.35 -17.20 0.50
CA PRO A 94 19.54 -17.90 0.98
C PRO A 94 19.34 -18.58 2.33
N THR A 95 18.40 -18.10 3.15
CA THR A 95 18.09 -18.69 4.46
C THR A 95 17.22 -19.94 4.36
N GLY A 96 16.64 -20.21 3.17
CA GLY A 96 15.67 -21.29 2.97
C GLY A 96 14.31 -21.03 3.61
N LYS A 97 14.04 -19.80 4.07
CA LYS A 97 12.78 -19.39 4.70
C LYS A 97 11.88 -18.71 3.69
N PRO A 98 10.57 -19.02 3.64
CA PRO A 98 9.67 -18.43 2.65
C PRO A 98 9.33 -16.96 2.93
N PHE A 99 9.56 -16.45 4.14
CA PHE A 99 9.21 -15.11 4.54
C PHE A 99 10.32 -14.06 4.36
N GLU A 100 11.51 -14.50 3.99
CA GLU A 100 12.65 -13.63 3.70
C GLU A 100 13.24 -13.97 2.36
N TYR A 101 13.07 -13.12 1.36
CA TYR A 101 13.59 -13.40 0.03
C TYR A 101 13.93 -12.13 -0.75
N TYR A 102 14.77 -12.32 -1.74
CA TYR A 102 15.15 -11.30 -2.71
C TYR A 102 14.44 -11.51 -4.03
N GLN A 103 14.10 -10.44 -4.69
CA GLN A 103 13.60 -10.44 -6.07
C GLN A 103 14.55 -9.64 -6.94
N PHE A 104 14.96 -10.23 -8.04
CA PHE A 104 15.76 -9.58 -9.08
C PHE A 104 15.01 -9.66 -10.41
N ILE A 105 14.91 -8.54 -11.09
CA ILE A 105 14.25 -8.45 -12.40
C ILE A 105 15.27 -8.04 -13.44
N VAL A 106 15.30 -8.78 -14.53
CA VAL A 106 16.09 -8.45 -15.72
C VAL A 106 15.14 -8.34 -16.90
N GLY A 107 14.96 -7.12 -17.39
CA GLY A 107 14.22 -6.87 -18.61
C GLY A 107 15.08 -7.15 -19.85
N TRP A 108 14.48 -7.55 -20.92
CA TRP A 108 15.20 -7.86 -22.16
C TRP A 108 15.92 -6.64 -22.81
N PHE A 109 15.71 -5.42 -22.29
CA PHE A 109 16.46 -4.21 -22.63
C PHE A 109 17.63 -3.93 -21.67
N GLY A 110 17.94 -4.86 -20.75
CA GLY A 110 18.97 -4.68 -19.73
C GLY A 110 18.53 -3.85 -18.52
N ALA A 111 17.24 -3.51 -18.40
CA ALA A 111 16.70 -2.91 -17.19
C ALA A 111 16.84 -3.89 -16.02
N ARG A 112 17.26 -3.40 -14.85
CA ARG A 112 17.50 -4.20 -13.66
C ARG A 112 16.80 -3.61 -12.44
N VAL A 113 16.19 -4.48 -11.63
CA VAL A 113 15.59 -4.12 -10.34
C VAL A 113 16.00 -5.13 -9.30
N SER A 114 16.24 -4.69 -8.10
CA SER A 114 16.46 -5.52 -6.93
C SER A 114 15.54 -5.08 -5.80
N LEU A 115 14.92 -6.05 -5.12
CA LEU A 115 14.04 -5.83 -4.01
C LEU A 115 14.32 -6.87 -2.93
N TYR A 116 14.06 -6.49 -1.70
CA TYR A 116 14.10 -7.40 -0.57
C TYR A 116 12.75 -7.41 0.14
N TYR A 117 12.30 -8.59 0.47
CA TYR A 117 11.07 -8.84 1.18
C TYR A 117 11.39 -9.54 2.50
N SER A 118 10.79 -9.07 3.56
CA SER A 118 10.82 -9.70 4.87
C SER A 118 9.41 -9.91 5.40
N GLU A 119 9.26 -10.77 6.40
CA GLU A 119 8.04 -10.89 7.18
C GLU A 119 6.76 -11.07 6.35
N GLY A 120 6.78 -12.07 5.46
CA GLY A 120 5.61 -12.40 4.66
C GLY A 120 5.35 -11.43 3.50
N GLY A 121 6.39 -10.83 2.94
CA GLY A 121 6.31 -10.05 1.72
C GLY A 121 6.28 -8.53 1.92
N ASN A 122 6.74 -8.05 3.07
CA ASN A 122 6.98 -6.62 3.27
C ASN A 122 8.22 -6.19 2.49
N ILE A 123 8.07 -5.21 1.61
CA ILE A 123 9.23 -4.53 1.01
C ILE A 123 9.87 -3.69 2.11
N GLN A 124 11.17 -3.88 2.33
CA GLN A 124 11.87 -3.07 3.31
C GLN A 124 11.89 -1.59 2.90
N PRO A 125 11.66 -0.68 3.83
CA PRO A 125 11.70 0.76 3.56
C PRO A 125 13.12 1.25 3.23
N ASP A 126 14.16 0.59 3.75
CA ASP A 126 15.53 0.89 3.37
C ASP A 126 15.80 0.33 1.97
N PRO A 127 16.23 1.15 1.00
CA PRO A 127 16.38 0.70 -0.37
C PRO A 127 17.45 -0.41 -0.47
N TYR A 128 16.99 -1.59 -0.86
CA TYR A 128 17.87 -2.69 -1.21
C TYR A 128 18.42 -2.45 -2.61
N ASP A 129 19.67 -2.02 -2.70
CA ASP A 129 20.32 -1.69 -3.97
C ASP A 129 21.75 -2.30 -4.01
N PRO A 130 21.86 -3.63 -4.19
CA PRO A 130 23.13 -4.32 -4.24
C PRO A 130 23.87 -4.05 -5.53
N VAL A 131 25.20 -4.22 -5.50
CA VAL A 131 26.02 -4.24 -6.72
C VAL A 131 25.98 -5.64 -7.32
N TRP A 132 25.31 -5.76 -8.46
CA TRP A 132 25.20 -6.96 -9.28
C TRP A 132 25.18 -6.61 -10.76
N ARG A 133 25.44 -7.58 -11.61
CA ARG A 133 25.52 -7.34 -13.06
C ARG A 133 24.62 -8.28 -13.83
N ALA A 134 24.10 -7.84 -14.95
CA ALA A 134 23.43 -8.66 -15.93
C ALA A 134 23.65 -8.09 -17.31
N GLU A 135 23.94 -8.96 -18.27
CA GLU A 135 24.03 -8.62 -19.69
C GLU A 135 22.99 -9.41 -20.45
N VAL A 136 22.47 -8.79 -21.50
CA VAL A 136 21.38 -9.35 -22.32
C VAL A 136 21.83 -9.45 -23.76
N TYR A 137 21.58 -10.61 -24.38
CA TYR A 137 21.79 -10.85 -25.79
C TYR A 137 20.47 -11.17 -26.50
N THR A 138 20.28 -10.62 -27.69
CA THR A 138 19.13 -10.90 -28.55
C THR A 138 19.55 -11.67 -29.79
N GLY A 139 19.05 -12.90 -29.91
CA GLY A 139 19.25 -13.77 -31.10
C GLY A 139 18.15 -13.58 -32.14
N GLU A 140 18.03 -14.52 -33.08
CA GLU A 140 17.01 -14.48 -34.14
C GLU A 140 15.61 -14.86 -33.60
N ASP A 141 15.53 -15.93 -32.78
CA ASP A 141 14.30 -16.52 -32.26
C ASP A 141 14.32 -16.69 -30.71
N TYR A 142 15.23 -15.99 -30.05
CA TYR A 142 15.35 -15.99 -28.58
C TYR A 142 16.03 -14.73 -28.10
N TRP A 143 15.91 -14.50 -26.81
CA TRP A 143 16.81 -13.64 -26.07
C TRP A 143 17.38 -14.40 -24.86
N SER A 144 18.52 -13.98 -24.38
CA SER A 144 19.18 -14.60 -23.24
C SER A 144 19.81 -13.54 -22.34
N CYS A 145 20.06 -13.90 -21.11
CA CYS A 145 20.81 -13.06 -20.19
C CYS A 145 21.71 -13.88 -19.29
N GLU A 146 22.82 -13.30 -18.92
CA GLU A 146 23.74 -13.80 -17.90
C GLU A 146 23.74 -12.82 -16.73
N ILE A 147 23.59 -13.35 -15.51
CA ILE A 147 23.44 -12.60 -14.30
C ILE A 147 24.54 -13.02 -13.33
N GLU A 148 25.21 -12.05 -12.74
CA GLU A 148 26.24 -12.26 -11.72
C GLU A 148 25.78 -11.66 -10.38
N PHE A 149 25.70 -12.50 -9.36
CA PHE A 149 25.44 -12.09 -8.00
C PHE A 149 26.66 -12.38 -7.12
N PRO A 150 27.43 -11.37 -6.70
CA PRO A 150 28.36 -11.53 -5.59
C PRO A 150 27.60 -11.98 -4.32
N LEU A 151 28.15 -12.89 -3.53
CA LEU A 151 27.48 -13.32 -2.28
C LEU A 151 27.25 -12.15 -1.31
N THR A 152 28.08 -11.11 -1.40
CA THR A 152 27.92 -9.87 -0.65
C THR A 152 26.73 -9.01 -1.10
N ALA A 153 26.10 -9.34 -2.24
CA ALA A 153 24.87 -8.68 -2.67
C ALA A 153 23.67 -9.01 -1.76
N PHE A 154 23.68 -10.17 -1.10
CA PHE A 154 22.60 -10.62 -0.22
C PHE A 154 22.79 -10.12 1.22
N TYR A 155 22.96 -8.81 1.41
CA TYR A 155 23.35 -8.22 2.70
C TYR A 155 22.19 -8.00 3.68
N MET A 156 20.94 -8.11 3.24
CA MET A 156 19.77 -7.93 4.12
C MET A 156 19.54 -9.13 5.05
N THR A 157 20.13 -10.29 4.74
CA THR A 157 20.03 -11.53 5.53
C THR A 157 21.33 -11.86 6.29
N THR A 158 22.12 -10.85 6.63
CA THR A 158 23.42 -11.02 7.30
C THR A 158 23.32 -11.55 8.72
N HIS A 159 22.21 -11.33 9.39
CA HIS A 159 21.94 -11.78 10.77
C HIS A 159 21.41 -13.22 10.82
N GLU A 160 21.15 -13.85 9.68
CA GLU A 160 20.60 -15.19 9.59
C GLU A 160 21.64 -16.19 9.07
N GLN A 161 21.58 -17.42 9.54
CA GLN A 161 22.38 -18.50 8.97
C GLN A 161 21.80 -18.92 7.62
N TRP A 162 22.62 -18.96 6.58
CA TRP A 162 22.20 -19.43 5.27
C TRP A 162 22.01 -20.94 5.26
N SER A 163 21.03 -21.40 4.50
CA SER A 163 20.73 -22.82 4.30
C SER A 163 21.67 -23.44 3.28
N GLU A 164 21.87 -24.75 3.37
CA GLU A 164 22.52 -25.53 2.30
C GLU A 164 21.66 -25.65 1.04
N GLU A 165 20.36 -25.49 1.20
CA GLU A 165 19.37 -25.42 0.12
C GLU A 165 18.67 -24.07 0.18
N TRP A 166 18.79 -23.33 -0.90
CA TRP A 166 18.10 -22.04 -1.05
C TRP A 166 16.71 -22.22 -1.62
N LEU A 167 15.75 -21.45 -1.18
CA LEU A 167 14.50 -21.36 -1.92
C LEU A 167 14.73 -20.55 -3.20
N PHE A 168 14.22 -21.06 -4.30
CA PHE A 168 14.42 -20.46 -5.61
C PHE A 168 13.18 -20.59 -6.50
N ASN A 169 12.87 -19.52 -7.23
CA ASN A 169 11.94 -19.55 -8.34
C ASN A 169 12.42 -18.63 -9.47
N MET A 170 12.06 -18.99 -10.69
CA MET A 170 12.27 -18.19 -11.89
C MET A 170 10.91 -17.97 -12.56
N CYS A 171 10.59 -16.71 -12.84
CA CYS A 171 9.37 -16.34 -13.52
C CYS A 171 9.70 -15.60 -14.83
N ARG A 172 8.83 -15.69 -15.81
CA ARG A 172 8.94 -14.96 -17.07
C ARG A 172 7.70 -14.13 -17.35
N VAL A 173 7.92 -12.92 -17.80
CA VAL A 173 6.90 -12.01 -18.33
C VAL A 173 7.09 -11.91 -19.84
N ARG A 174 6.05 -12.22 -20.62
CA ARG A 174 5.99 -12.02 -22.07
C ARG A 174 4.87 -11.04 -22.42
N TYR A 175 5.12 -10.12 -23.33
CA TYR A 175 4.14 -9.15 -23.82
C TYR A 175 3.43 -8.34 -22.74
N GLY A 176 4.01 -8.24 -21.54
CA GLY A 176 3.42 -7.55 -20.40
C GLY A 176 2.15 -8.16 -19.80
N SER A 177 1.68 -9.28 -20.35
CA SER A 177 0.42 -9.92 -19.92
C SER A 177 0.46 -11.43 -19.85
N ILE A 178 1.48 -12.09 -20.40
CA ILE A 178 1.65 -13.54 -20.34
C ILE A 178 2.71 -13.85 -19.28
N TYR A 179 2.29 -14.51 -18.22
CA TYR A 179 3.10 -14.81 -17.06
C TYR A 179 3.30 -16.31 -16.94
N SER A 180 4.53 -16.73 -16.67
CA SER A 180 4.85 -18.13 -16.42
C SER A 180 5.91 -18.26 -15.34
N SER A 181 5.95 -19.42 -14.67
CA SER A 181 6.81 -19.69 -13.53
C SER A 181 7.37 -21.11 -13.59
N TRP A 182 8.61 -21.28 -13.16
CA TRP A 182 9.23 -22.59 -13.02
C TRP A 182 8.64 -23.41 -11.87
N CYS A 183 8.31 -22.78 -10.76
CA CYS A 183 7.45 -23.38 -9.75
C CYS A 183 5.99 -23.11 -10.15
N PRO A 184 5.12 -24.14 -10.18
CA PRO A 184 3.71 -23.91 -10.43
C PRO A 184 3.12 -22.96 -9.39
N LEU A 185 2.59 -21.84 -9.84
CA LEU A 185 2.01 -20.79 -9.01
C LEU A 185 0.57 -20.52 -9.43
N GLU A 186 -0.32 -20.51 -8.46
CA GLU A 186 -1.75 -20.35 -8.68
C GLU A 186 -2.18 -18.87 -8.76
N LEU A 187 -1.43 -17.95 -8.15
CA LEU A 187 -1.90 -16.60 -7.88
C LEU A 187 -1.03 -15.51 -8.48
N GLU A 188 0.15 -15.36 -7.92
CA GLU A 188 1.12 -14.34 -8.30
C GLU A 188 2.55 -14.88 -8.14
N PHE A 189 3.52 -14.13 -8.60
CA PHE A 189 4.91 -14.54 -8.48
C PHE A 189 5.43 -14.52 -7.03
N LEU A 190 4.78 -13.74 -6.16
CA LEU A 190 5.16 -13.54 -4.76
C LEU A 190 4.53 -14.60 -3.83
N ASP A 191 4.70 -15.87 -4.17
CA ASP A 191 4.25 -17.01 -3.37
C ASP A 191 5.44 -17.89 -2.95
N PRO A 192 6.24 -17.44 -1.96
CA PRO A 192 7.48 -18.12 -1.58
C PRO A 192 7.28 -19.51 -0.98
N GLU A 193 6.09 -19.82 -0.48
CA GLU A 193 5.76 -21.18 0.04
C GLU A 193 5.78 -22.25 -1.06
N LYS A 194 5.62 -21.83 -2.32
CA LYS A 194 5.67 -22.73 -3.49
C LYS A 194 7.04 -22.77 -4.16
N PHE A 195 8.02 -22.00 -3.68
CA PHE A 195 9.36 -22.03 -4.25
C PHE A 195 10.05 -23.37 -3.98
N ARG A 196 10.89 -23.81 -4.90
CA ARG A 196 11.61 -25.07 -4.77
C ARG A 196 12.92 -24.86 -4.04
N CYS A 197 13.27 -25.84 -3.20
CA CYS A 197 14.61 -25.92 -2.60
C CYS A 197 15.62 -26.39 -3.66
N LEU A 198 16.68 -25.63 -3.83
CA LEU A 198 17.82 -25.99 -4.66
C LEU A 198 19.09 -26.02 -3.83
N GLY A 199 19.76 -27.18 -3.85
CA GLY A 199 21.06 -27.35 -3.22
C GLY A 199 22.22 -26.96 -4.14
N GLY A 200 23.39 -26.82 -3.54
CA GLY A 200 24.62 -26.57 -4.28
C GLY A 200 25.09 -25.11 -4.27
N PHE A 201 24.33 -24.23 -3.70
CA PHE A 201 24.75 -22.85 -3.50
C PHE A 201 25.87 -22.72 -2.46
N PRO A 202 26.79 -21.76 -2.62
CA PRO A 202 27.82 -21.51 -1.64
C PRO A 202 27.21 -21.02 -0.31
N MET A 203 27.82 -21.47 0.80
CA MET A 203 27.49 -20.92 2.12
C MET A 203 28.27 -19.62 2.32
N ARG A 204 27.63 -18.61 2.86
CA ARG A 204 28.31 -17.38 3.21
C ARG A 204 29.00 -17.52 4.56
N PRO A 205 30.31 -17.26 4.65
CA PRO A 205 31.01 -17.21 5.92
C PRO A 205 30.47 -16.06 6.80
N VAL A 206 30.39 -16.27 8.11
CA VAL A 206 29.94 -15.24 9.07
C VAL A 206 30.79 -13.98 9.01
N GLU A 207 32.07 -14.14 8.72
CA GLU A 207 33.00 -13.01 8.52
C GLU A 207 32.60 -12.09 7.37
N ASN A 208 31.74 -12.54 6.46
CA ASN A 208 31.23 -11.76 5.36
C ASN A 208 29.89 -11.06 5.68
N ASP A 209 29.49 -11.04 6.93
CA ASP A 209 28.32 -10.29 7.37
C ASP A 209 28.69 -8.83 7.63
N VAL A 210 28.57 -8.04 6.58
CA VAL A 210 28.79 -6.58 6.61
C VAL A 210 27.64 -5.91 5.87
N CYS A 211 26.93 -5.04 6.55
CA CYS A 211 25.80 -4.29 5.98
C CYS A 211 25.94 -2.78 6.29
N MET A 212 26.04 -1.96 5.25
CA MET A 212 25.96 -0.52 5.37
C MET A 212 24.47 -0.12 5.39
N THR A 213 23.99 0.38 6.54
CA THR A 213 22.55 0.57 6.80
C THR A 213 22.09 2.00 6.55
N ALA A 214 22.96 3.00 6.62
CA ALA A 214 22.64 4.39 6.33
C ALA A 214 23.85 5.16 5.82
N ALA A 215 23.61 6.15 4.97
CA ALA A 215 24.60 7.13 4.54
C ALA A 215 23.94 8.51 4.34
N ILE A 216 24.42 9.51 5.06
CA ILE A 216 23.92 10.89 5.02
C ILE A 216 25.12 11.82 4.88
N ALA A 217 25.06 12.74 3.92
CA ALA A 217 26.05 13.80 3.75
C ALA A 217 25.51 15.12 4.29
N ASP A 218 26.10 15.61 5.36
CA ASP A 218 25.86 16.94 5.91
C ASP A 218 26.83 17.92 5.26
N LEU A 219 26.32 18.72 4.33
CA LEU A 219 27.08 19.66 3.55
C LEU A 219 27.16 20.99 4.31
N THR A 220 28.39 21.51 4.49
CA THR A 220 28.66 22.69 5.34
C THR A 220 29.00 23.93 4.54
N ASP A 221 29.64 23.76 3.40
CA ASP A 221 30.16 24.90 2.62
C ASP A 221 29.82 24.73 1.13
N GLU A 222 29.37 25.82 0.51
CA GLU A 222 29.18 25.95 -0.92
C GLU A 222 30.46 26.48 -1.59
N THR A 223 30.84 25.88 -2.70
CA THR A 223 32.02 26.23 -3.51
C THR A 223 31.59 26.51 -4.95
N GLU A 224 32.50 27.05 -5.78
CA GLU A 224 32.18 27.28 -7.20
C GLU A 224 31.74 26.03 -7.96
N ASN A 225 32.15 24.83 -7.54
CA ASN A 225 31.90 23.57 -8.25
C ASN A 225 30.95 22.64 -7.54
N GLY A 226 30.42 23.00 -6.38
CA GLY A 226 29.53 22.16 -5.59
C GLY A 226 29.66 22.42 -4.09
N TYR A 227 29.42 21.37 -3.32
CA TYR A 227 29.29 21.45 -1.86
C TYR A 227 30.27 20.51 -1.18
N THR A 228 30.90 20.96 -0.11
CA THR A 228 31.75 20.15 0.78
C THR A 228 31.06 19.92 2.11
N GLY A 229 31.39 18.80 2.76
CA GLY A 229 30.83 18.46 4.06
C GLY A 229 31.36 17.16 4.61
N THR A 230 30.54 16.49 5.39
CA THR A 230 30.86 15.23 6.04
C THR A 230 29.82 14.15 5.69
N LEU A 231 30.30 13.03 5.14
CA LEU A 231 29.50 11.83 4.94
C LEU A 231 29.58 10.98 6.21
N SER A 232 28.44 10.71 6.82
CA SER A 232 28.27 9.76 7.93
C SER A 232 27.75 8.44 7.38
N VAL A 233 28.41 7.34 7.72
CA VAL A 233 28.06 5.99 7.28
C VAL A 233 27.80 5.12 8.50
N LYS A 234 26.63 4.51 8.57
CA LYS A 234 26.28 3.47 9.55
C LYS A 234 26.49 2.10 8.93
N VAL A 235 27.11 1.20 9.69
CA VAL A 235 27.42 -0.13 9.23
C VAL A 235 27.31 -1.14 10.36
N THR A 236 26.76 -2.29 10.08
CA THR A 236 26.77 -3.47 10.97
C THR A 236 27.75 -4.48 10.44
N VAL A 237 28.63 -5.00 11.30
CA VAL A 237 29.59 -6.05 10.98
C VAL A 237 29.47 -7.19 11.99
N ALA A 238 29.51 -8.44 11.51
CA ALA A 238 29.46 -9.61 12.39
C ALA A 238 30.77 -9.82 13.16
N VAL A 239 31.91 -9.53 12.54
CA VAL A 239 33.26 -9.75 13.11
C VAL A 239 34.04 -8.45 13.05
N ALA A 240 34.62 -8.07 14.18
CA ALA A 240 35.49 -6.90 14.28
C ALA A 240 36.69 -6.99 13.32
N GLY A 241 37.09 -5.85 12.73
CA GLY A 241 38.21 -5.83 11.78
C GLY A 241 38.58 -4.45 11.30
N GLU A 242 39.67 -4.41 10.51
CA GLU A 242 40.10 -3.21 9.80
C GLU A 242 39.56 -3.21 8.38
N PHE A 243 38.97 -2.08 7.97
CA PHE A 243 38.36 -1.90 6.66
C PHE A 243 38.89 -0.64 5.99
N GLU A 244 38.87 -0.65 4.65
CA GLU A 244 39.09 0.53 3.85
C GLU A 244 37.76 0.93 3.22
N PHE A 245 37.24 2.09 3.58
CA PHE A 245 36.04 2.68 2.99
C PHE A 245 36.38 3.48 1.75
N THR A 246 35.61 3.32 0.68
CA THR A 246 35.68 4.13 -0.54
C THR A 246 34.30 4.49 -1.05
N SER A 247 34.20 5.67 -1.67
CA SER A 247 33.00 6.18 -2.35
C SER A 247 33.43 7.17 -3.42
N ASP A 248 32.60 7.37 -4.46
CA ASP A 248 32.88 8.33 -5.54
C ASP A 248 32.88 9.80 -5.05
N TYR A 249 32.17 10.08 -3.96
CA TYR A 249 31.93 11.42 -3.44
C TYR A 249 32.59 11.71 -2.09
N ALA A 250 33.34 10.75 -1.56
CA ALA A 250 33.98 10.90 -0.25
C ALA A 250 35.43 10.46 -0.26
N GLU A 251 36.22 11.05 0.65
CA GLU A 251 37.61 10.64 0.83
C GLU A 251 37.68 9.19 1.34
N SER A 252 38.60 8.41 0.76
CA SER A 252 38.90 7.06 1.24
C SER A 252 39.41 7.10 2.67
N LYS A 253 38.91 6.17 3.51
CA LYS A 253 39.24 6.14 4.94
C LYS A 253 39.41 4.72 5.44
N ARG A 254 40.50 4.51 6.21
CA ARG A 254 40.64 3.30 7.03
C ARG A 254 39.85 3.44 8.31
N VAL A 255 39.06 2.43 8.62
CA VAL A 255 38.19 2.37 9.79
C VAL A 255 38.37 1.03 10.51
N SER A 256 38.48 1.10 11.83
CA SER A 256 38.43 -0.06 12.72
C SER A 256 36.99 -0.22 13.18
N LEU A 257 36.34 -1.33 12.87
CA LEU A 257 34.94 -1.60 13.19
C LEU A 257 34.86 -2.72 14.22
N ASN A 258 34.02 -2.53 15.23
CA ASN A 258 33.70 -3.56 16.22
C ASN A 258 32.57 -4.44 15.74
N ALA A 259 32.47 -5.66 16.25
CA ALA A 259 31.28 -6.46 16.01
C ALA A 259 29.99 -5.76 16.46
N GLY A 260 28.95 -5.78 15.63
CA GLY A 260 27.71 -5.06 15.83
C GLY A 260 27.66 -3.74 15.04
N GLU A 261 26.86 -2.79 15.53
CA GLU A 261 26.63 -1.49 14.90
C GLU A 261 27.81 -0.53 15.10
N ASN A 262 28.16 0.16 14.04
CA ASN A 262 29.21 1.17 14.00
C ASN A 262 28.74 2.39 13.21
N GLU A 263 29.35 3.54 13.50
CA GLU A 263 29.19 4.75 12.71
C GLU A 263 30.54 5.42 12.54
N PHE A 264 30.83 5.87 11.32
CA PHE A 264 32.05 6.67 11.06
C PHE A 264 31.71 7.78 10.06
N THR A 265 32.58 8.80 10.05
CA THR A 265 32.43 9.97 9.18
C THR A 265 33.67 10.14 8.31
N THR A 266 33.51 10.73 7.13
CA THR A 266 34.60 11.09 6.22
C THR A 266 34.25 12.37 5.46
N PRO A 267 35.25 13.21 5.09
CA PRO A 267 34.99 14.37 4.23
C PRO A 267 34.38 13.96 2.90
N CYS A 268 33.47 14.79 2.39
CA CYS A 268 32.77 14.51 1.11
C CYS A 268 32.63 15.78 0.28
N PHE A 269 32.43 15.53 -1.03
CA PHE A 269 32.14 16.58 -2.00
C PHE A 269 31.01 16.09 -2.94
N PHE A 270 29.99 16.92 -3.14
CA PHE A 270 28.88 16.67 -4.04
C PHE A 270 28.66 17.87 -4.95
N GLU A 271 28.44 17.63 -6.24
CA GLU A 271 28.14 18.69 -7.20
C GLU A 271 26.78 19.34 -6.95
N LYS A 272 25.85 18.63 -6.31
CA LYS A 272 24.49 19.08 -6.02
C LYS A 272 24.08 18.70 -4.60
N ALA A 273 23.40 19.60 -3.92
CA ALA A 273 22.70 19.29 -2.67
C ALA A 273 21.37 18.60 -2.98
N ALA A 274 21.42 17.33 -3.38
CA ALA A 274 20.28 16.51 -3.74
C ALA A 274 20.58 15.05 -3.41
N ARG A 275 19.52 14.21 -3.36
CA ARG A 275 19.71 12.78 -3.20
C ARG A 275 20.53 12.23 -4.36
N THR A 276 21.69 11.68 -4.06
CA THR A 276 22.63 11.18 -5.06
C THR A 276 22.91 9.71 -4.85
N ARG A 277 22.65 8.89 -5.87
CA ARG A 277 23.01 7.48 -5.86
C ARG A 277 24.52 7.35 -6.05
N THR A 278 25.17 6.66 -5.14
CA THR A 278 26.62 6.44 -5.14
C THR A 278 26.97 5.02 -4.77
N ASP A 279 28.15 4.57 -5.16
CA ASP A 279 28.69 3.30 -4.72
C ASP A 279 29.42 3.51 -3.39
N LEU A 280 29.03 2.71 -2.41
CA LEU A 280 29.74 2.58 -1.14
C LEU A 280 30.46 1.25 -1.11
N SER A 281 31.71 1.23 -0.74
CA SER A 281 32.50 0.04 -0.62
C SER A 281 33.28 0.01 0.72
N LEU A 282 33.22 -1.15 1.38
CA LEU A 282 34.06 -1.50 2.51
C LEU A 282 34.90 -2.70 2.13
N LYS A 283 36.22 -2.52 2.01
CA LYS A 283 37.15 -3.60 1.74
C LYS A 283 37.82 -4.03 3.04
N ARG A 284 37.62 -5.28 3.41
CA ARG A 284 38.30 -5.85 4.59
C ARG A 284 39.78 -6.04 4.31
N ILE A 285 40.66 -5.53 5.20
CA ILE A 285 42.09 -5.49 4.95
C ILE A 285 42.75 -6.88 5.10
N SER A 286 42.22 -7.74 5.98
CA SER A 286 42.79 -9.03 6.28
C SER A 286 42.80 -10.00 5.10
N ASP A 287 41.83 -9.99 4.23
CA ASP A 287 41.63 -10.94 3.12
C ASP A 287 41.26 -10.26 1.80
N GLY A 288 41.01 -8.98 1.79
CA GLY A 288 40.67 -8.21 0.60
C GLY A 288 39.23 -8.37 0.12
N VAL A 289 38.36 -9.03 0.88
CA VAL A 289 36.93 -9.14 0.55
C VAL A 289 36.29 -7.76 0.54
N GLU A 290 35.54 -7.46 -0.52
CA GLU A 290 34.93 -6.16 -0.75
C GLU A 290 33.40 -6.27 -0.67
N PHE A 291 32.80 -5.44 0.18
CA PHE A 291 31.36 -5.31 0.39
C PHE A 291 30.88 -4.03 -0.26
N LYS A 292 30.11 -4.15 -1.35
CA LYS A 292 29.62 -3.02 -2.13
C LYS A 292 28.11 -2.95 -2.14
N ARG A 293 27.59 -1.73 -2.08
CA ARG A 293 26.21 -1.44 -2.40
C ARG A 293 26.08 -0.08 -3.07
N HIS A 294 25.06 0.06 -3.91
CA HIS A 294 24.59 1.36 -4.32
C HIS A 294 23.77 1.96 -3.19
N TYR A 295 23.98 3.21 -2.90
CA TYR A 295 23.23 3.87 -1.83
C TYR A 295 22.77 5.26 -2.28
N PRO A 296 21.48 5.56 -2.11
CA PRO A 296 20.97 6.90 -2.38
C PRO A 296 21.30 7.84 -1.21
N VAL A 297 22.51 8.37 -1.18
CA VAL A 297 22.95 9.29 -0.14
C VAL A 297 22.08 10.54 -0.16
N LEU A 298 21.47 10.84 0.97
CA LEU A 298 20.79 12.11 1.18
C LEU A 298 21.83 13.17 1.45
N THR A 299 21.96 14.16 0.55
CA THR A 299 22.83 15.31 0.72
C THR A 299 22.01 16.49 1.22
N ILE A 300 22.38 17.00 2.40
CA ILE A 300 21.69 18.12 3.04
C ILE A 300 22.65 19.31 3.06
N PHE A 301 22.29 20.40 2.39
CA PHE A 301 22.94 21.69 2.53
C PHE A 301 21.97 22.64 3.22
N GLU A 302 22.03 22.67 4.52
CA GLU A 302 21.19 23.53 5.34
C GLU A 302 22.08 24.29 6.37
N PRO A 303 22.85 25.28 5.91
CA PRO A 303 23.68 26.12 6.82
C PRO A 303 22.79 26.82 7.85
N ILE A 304 21.52 26.94 7.54
CA ILE A 304 20.46 27.46 8.38
C ILE A 304 19.29 26.51 8.30
N LYS A 305 18.95 25.85 9.40
CA LYS A 305 17.72 25.04 9.49
C LYS A 305 16.74 25.72 10.43
N LEU A 306 15.55 26.04 9.88
CA LEU A 306 14.43 26.61 10.61
C LEU A 306 13.39 25.52 10.87
N ILE A 307 13.08 25.28 12.13
CA ILE A 307 12.06 24.33 12.57
C ILE A 307 10.98 25.12 13.30
N PHE A 308 9.77 25.16 12.74
CA PHE A 308 8.64 25.81 13.40
C PHE A 308 7.92 24.84 14.32
N THR A 309 7.64 25.28 15.53
CA THR A 309 6.71 24.62 16.45
C THR A 309 5.35 25.28 16.42
N LYS A 310 5.30 26.56 16.06
CA LYS A 310 4.07 27.34 15.85
C LYS A 310 4.28 28.38 14.74
N PRO A 311 3.56 28.28 13.60
CA PRO A 311 2.66 27.20 13.20
C PRO A 311 3.44 25.92 12.84
N GLY A 312 2.95 24.77 13.34
CA GLY A 312 3.64 23.49 13.19
C GLY A 312 3.36 22.78 11.86
N TYR A 313 2.27 23.11 11.18
CA TYR A 313 1.88 22.45 9.93
C TYR A 313 2.00 23.40 8.73
N ARG A 314 2.81 23.01 7.74
CA ARG A 314 3.08 23.75 6.48
C ARG A 314 3.41 25.25 6.67
N SER A 315 3.90 25.63 7.85
CA SER A 315 4.11 27.04 8.23
C SER A 315 2.86 27.94 8.05
N ASN A 316 1.66 27.39 8.22
CA ASN A 316 0.41 28.11 8.08
C ASN A 316 -0.36 28.16 9.41
N PHE A 317 -0.95 29.32 9.70
CA PHE A 317 -2.02 29.49 10.69
C PHE A 317 -3.38 29.35 10.02
N TYR A 318 -4.14 28.36 10.44
CA TYR A 318 -5.49 28.13 9.95
C TYR A 318 -6.51 28.94 10.75
N PRO A 319 -7.70 29.23 10.18
CA PRO A 319 -8.75 29.97 10.88
C PRO A 319 -9.09 29.32 12.22
N GLY A 320 -9.14 30.14 13.26
CA GLY A 320 -9.40 29.69 14.64
C GLY A 320 -8.14 29.34 15.45
N GLN A 321 -6.99 29.14 14.81
CA GLN A 321 -5.75 28.90 15.55
C GLN A 321 -5.19 30.19 16.17
N ASP A 322 -4.45 30.06 17.26
CA ASP A 322 -3.74 31.16 17.89
C ASP A 322 -2.49 31.55 17.08
N TYR A 323 -2.52 32.72 16.47
CA TYR A 323 -1.44 33.30 15.67
C TYR A 323 -0.67 34.40 16.40
N SER A 324 -0.84 34.54 17.71
CA SER A 324 -0.21 35.60 18.49
C SER A 324 1.33 35.52 18.50
N GLN A 325 1.91 34.37 18.24
CA GLN A 325 3.34 34.13 18.21
C GLN A 325 3.74 33.19 17.09
N VAL A 326 4.91 33.45 16.50
CA VAL A 326 5.68 32.48 15.71
C VAL A 326 6.79 31.94 16.59
N VAL A 327 6.79 30.62 16.81
CA VAL A 327 7.74 29.94 17.69
C VAL A 327 8.49 28.87 16.90
N GLY A 328 9.79 28.77 17.13
CA GLY A 328 10.57 27.76 16.47
C GLY A 328 11.98 27.66 17.02
N LYS A 329 12.76 26.82 16.37
CA LYS A 329 14.18 26.62 16.65
C LYS A 329 14.97 26.88 15.37
N VAL A 330 16.08 27.58 15.50
CA VAL A 330 17.08 27.66 14.45
C VAL A 330 18.28 26.80 14.82
N ILE A 331 18.77 26.04 13.85
CA ILE A 331 20.04 25.32 13.93
C ILE A 331 21.01 26.03 13.00
N ALA A 332 22.12 26.54 13.57
CA ALA A 332 23.15 27.24 12.85
C ALA A 332 24.49 27.11 13.60
N THR A 333 25.57 26.97 12.84
CA THR A 333 26.92 26.79 13.42
C THR A 333 27.64 28.11 13.74
N LYS A 334 27.10 29.23 13.27
CA LYS A 334 27.66 30.58 13.38
C LYS A 334 26.59 31.57 13.85
N PRO A 335 26.97 32.80 14.26
CA PRO A 335 25.99 33.86 14.58
C PRO A 335 25.05 34.11 13.43
N ILE A 336 23.73 34.20 13.75
CA ILE A 336 22.65 34.29 12.77
C ILE A 336 21.76 35.49 13.09
N THR A 337 21.25 36.13 12.05
CA THR A 337 20.23 37.18 12.14
C THR A 337 18.91 36.61 11.59
N LEU A 338 17.87 36.64 12.41
CA LEU A 338 16.50 36.36 12.03
C LEU A 338 15.70 37.63 11.88
N LYS A 339 15.01 37.84 10.76
CA LYS A 339 14.19 39.01 10.49
C LYS A 339 12.77 38.55 10.07
N LEU A 340 11.75 38.97 10.81
CA LEU A 340 10.35 38.71 10.47
C LEU A 340 9.69 40.00 9.96
N GLU A 341 9.02 39.87 8.80
CA GLU A 341 8.27 40.97 8.17
C GLU A 341 6.97 40.40 7.58
N GLY A 342 5.86 41.13 7.72
CA GLY A 342 4.58 40.70 7.15
C GLY A 342 3.47 41.73 7.35
N PRO A 343 2.30 41.51 6.78
CA PRO A 343 1.14 42.39 6.92
C PRO A 343 0.72 42.49 8.40
N GLY A 344 0.53 43.72 8.87
CA GLY A 344 0.19 43.99 10.27
C GLY A 344 1.34 43.77 11.27
N ILE A 345 2.41 43.09 10.91
CA ILE A 345 3.56 42.82 11.81
C ILE A 345 4.57 43.93 11.71
N GLN A 346 4.88 44.56 12.85
CA GLN A 346 6.06 45.45 12.93
C GLN A 346 7.33 44.60 12.70
N THR A 347 8.24 45.07 11.83
CA THR A 347 9.51 44.37 11.54
C THR A 347 10.24 44.06 12.83
N GLN A 348 10.56 42.79 13.07
CA GLN A 348 11.31 42.31 14.22
C GLN A 348 12.62 41.69 13.75
N VAL A 349 13.70 41.94 14.50
CA VAL A 349 15.03 41.39 14.24
C VAL A 349 15.58 40.77 15.51
N LEU A 350 16.02 39.51 15.40
CA LEU A 350 16.64 38.77 16.48
C LEU A 350 18.04 38.32 16.04
N ILE A 351 19.03 38.62 16.83
CA ILE A 351 20.42 38.21 16.59
C ILE A 351 20.79 37.12 17.62
N MET A 352 21.23 35.98 17.11
CA MET A 352 21.58 34.83 17.93
C MET A 352 23.03 34.39 17.67
N ASN A 353 23.72 33.86 18.67
CA ASN A 353 25.12 33.42 18.57
C ASN A 353 25.27 31.98 18.05
N GLY A 354 24.29 31.49 17.29
CA GLY A 354 24.23 30.13 16.78
C GLY A 354 22.83 29.52 17.00
N SER A 355 22.77 28.19 17.14
CA SER A 355 21.52 27.46 17.37
C SER A 355 20.78 27.88 18.63
N GLY A 356 19.48 27.93 18.58
CA GLY A 356 18.61 28.26 19.72
C GLY A 356 17.14 28.40 19.33
N ASP A 357 16.31 28.58 20.35
CA ASP A 357 14.89 28.81 20.17
C ASP A 357 14.63 30.29 19.88
N PHE A 358 13.62 30.56 19.08
CA PHE A 358 13.15 31.89 18.75
C PHE A 358 11.66 32.05 18.96
N VAL A 359 11.26 33.25 19.33
CA VAL A 359 9.86 33.65 19.45
C VAL A 359 9.70 35.04 18.84
N PHE A 360 8.73 35.20 17.94
CA PHE A 360 8.32 36.51 17.41
C PHE A 360 6.88 36.77 17.83
N ASP A 361 6.61 38.01 18.23
CA ASP A 361 5.25 38.48 18.51
C ASP A 361 4.52 38.75 17.17
N THR A 362 3.41 38.09 16.98
CA THR A 362 2.62 38.21 15.75
C THR A 362 1.12 38.46 16.05
N ALA A 363 0.81 39.05 17.22
CA ALA A 363 -0.59 39.33 17.62
C ALA A 363 -1.35 40.21 16.61
N ASP A 364 -0.65 41.13 15.93
CA ASP A 364 -1.21 42.00 14.90
C ASP A 364 -1.11 41.44 13.49
N PHE A 365 -0.69 40.15 13.30
CA PHE A 365 -0.54 39.55 11.98
C PHE A 365 -1.88 39.53 11.26
N GLU A 366 -1.98 40.27 10.16
CA GLU A 366 -3.14 40.25 9.28
C GLU A 366 -3.15 39.04 8.37
N VAL A 367 -4.31 38.69 7.81
CA VAL A 367 -4.43 37.64 6.77
C VAL A 367 -3.46 37.94 5.62
N GLY A 368 -2.63 36.97 5.28
CA GLY A 368 -1.61 37.11 4.27
C GLY A 368 -0.34 36.34 4.58
N THR A 369 0.76 36.71 3.94
CA THR A 369 2.05 36.02 4.07
C THR A 369 3.09 36.93 4.72
N ALA A 370 3.65 36.44 5.84
CA ALA A 370 4.88 36.98 6.43
C ALA A 370 6.09 36.21 5.91
N CYS A 371 7.26 36.85 5.93
CA CYS A 371 8.52 36.25 5.55
C CYS A 371 9.47 36.27 6.74
N LEU A 372 9.92 35.08 7.18
CA LEU A 372 11.06 34.96 8.09
C LEU A 372 12.32 34.78 7.25
N THR A 373 13.21 35.77 7.32
CA THR A 373 14.51 35.73 6.69
C THR A 373 15.58 35.43 7.73
N ALA A 374 16.37 34.40 7.52
CA ALA A 374 17.48 33.99 8.34
C ALA A 374 18.78 34.17 7.53
N THR A 375 19.75 34.89 8.08
CA THR A 375 20.99 35.24 7.39
C THR A 375 22.22 34.86 8.20
N ILE A 376 23.16 34.13 7.56
CA ILE A 376 24.46 33.72 8.12
C ILE A 376 25.56 33.85 7.04
N ASP A 377 26.61 34.62 7.29
CA ASP A 377 27.78 34.73 6.39
C ASP A 377 27.41 34.94 4.89
N GLY A 378 26.35 35.71 4.60
CA GLY A 378 25.90 35.94 3.23
C GLY A 378 24.92 34.92 2.68
N HIS A 379 24.71 33.79 3.32
CA HIS A 379 23.63 32.85 3.00
C HIS A 379 22.30 33.34 3.59
N GLU A 380 21.29 33.32 2.80
CA GLU A 380 19.96 33.76 3.20
C GLU A 380 18.94 32.66 2.94
N VAL A 381 18.19 32.29 3.99
CA VAL A 381 17.05 31.36 3.91
C VAL A 381 15.77 32.13 4.22
N LYS A 382 14.81 32.06 3.31
CA LYS A 382 13.48 32.64 3.47
C LYS A 382 12.44 31.55 3.68
N LYS A 383 11.61 31.73 4.69
CA LYS A 383 10.46 30.88 4.95
C LYS A 383 9.20 31.72 5.00
N SER A 384 8.23 31.36 4.18
CA SER A 384 6.89 31.97 4.20
C SER A 384 6.09 31.41 5.37
N ILE A 385 5.45 32.29 6.10
CA ILE A 385 4.49 31.98 7.16
C ILE A 385 3.18 32.62 6.75
N ARG A 386 2.11 31.84 6.65
CA ARG A 386 0.83 32.34 6.17
C ARG A 386 -0.19 32.37 7.30
N ARG A 387 -0.94 33.44 7.40
CA ARG A 387 -2.20 33.49 8.11
C ARG A 387 -3.32 33.38 7.06
N LEU A 388 -3.98 32.22 7.05
CA LEU A 388 -4.98 31.91 6.04
C LEU A 388 -6.32 32.54 6.38
N ALA A 389 -7.04 33.01 5.35
CA ALA A 389 -8.40 33.51 5.50
C ALA A 389 -9.38 32.33 5.67
N PRO A 390 -10.51 32.52 6.39
CA PRO A 390 -11.63 31.60 6.30
C PRO A 390 -12.14 31.50 4.85
N THR A 391 -12.46 30.27 4.44
CA THR A 391 -13.04 30.01 3.12
C THR A 391 -14.54 29.77 3.21
N GLY A 392 -15.24 29.74 2.09
CA GLY A 392 -16.64 29.31 2.01
C GLY A 392 -16.80 27.81 1.73
N HIS A 393 -15.70 27.06 1.69
CA HIS A 393 -15.63 25.62 1.44
C HIS A 393 -14.88 24.90 2.57
N THR A 394 -14.95 23.58 2.60
CA THR A 394 -14.26 22.72 3.56
C THR A 394 -12.75 23.00 3.58
N MET A 395 -12.17 23.08 4.76
CA MET A 395 -10.73 23.17 4.99
C MET A 395 -10.25 21.96 5.80
N THR A 396 -9.12 21.41 5.42
CA THR A 396 -8.49 20.31 6.16
C THR A 396 -7.00 20.56 6.39
N TRP A 397 -6.50 20.23 7.57
CA TRP A 397 -5.08 20.34 7.94
C TRP A 397 -4.69 19.28 8.96
N ILE A 398 -3.41 19.18 9.28
CA ILE A 398 -2.92 18.29 10.32
C ILE A 398 -2.62 19.10 11.59
N GLU A 399 -3.08 18.60 12.72
CA GLU A 399 -2.79 19.14 14.04
C GLU A 399 -2.50 18.00 15.01
N GLU A 400 -1.29 18.01 15.59
CA GLU A 400 -0.81 16.96 16.50
C GLU A 400 -1.01 15.53 15.96
N GLY A 401 -0.74 15.33 14.67
CA GLY A 401 -0.87 14.04 13.99
C GLY A 401 -2.30 13.61 13.65
N ASN A 402 -3.28 14.48 13.89
CA ASN A 402 -4.68 14.22 13.59
C ASN A 402 -5.16 15.11 12.43
N ILE A 403 -6.21 14.67 11.74
CA ILE A 403 -6.87 15.48 10.71
C ILE A 403 -7.88 16.39 11.38
N CYS A 404 -7.73 17.69 11.10
CA CYS A 404 -8.73 18.70 11.41
C CYS A 404 -9.55 19.02 10.15
N CYS A 405 -10.86 19.12 10.29
CA CYS A 405 -11.79 19.51 9.26
C CYS A 405 -12.62 20.69 9.80
N ASP A 406 -12.49 21.87 9.19
CA ASP A 406 -13.17 23.11 9.59
C ASP A 406 -13.03 23.49 11.07
N GLY A 407 -11.90 23.15 11.68
CA GLY A 407 -11.60 23.42 13.09
C GLY A 407 -11.94 22.30 14.06
N GLU A 408 -12.55 21.22 13.60
CA GLU A 408 -12.83 20.04 14.42
C GLU A 408 -11.85 18.92 14.09
N THR A 409 -11.23 18.33 15.11
CA THR A 409 -10.42 17.11 14.94
C THR A 409 -11.31 15.91 14.71
N VAL A 410 -11.05 15.16 13.66
CA VAL A 410 -11.88 14.03 13.22
C VAL A 410 -11.04 12.77 13.03
N LEU A 411 -11.65 11.60 13.25
CA LEU A 411 -11.14 10.31 12.80
C LEU A 411 -11.85 9.94 11.50
N PRO A 412 -11.23 10.11 10.33
CA PRO A 412 -11.86 9.78 9.06
C PRO A 412 -12.20 8.29 8.99
N ARG A 413 -13.46 7.98 8.79
CA ARG A 413 -14.01 6.66 8.51
C ARG A 413 -14.50 6.66 7.07
N ILE A 414 -13.63 6.22 6.15
CA ILE A 414 -13.77 6.45 4.73
C ILE A 414 -14.58 5.32 4.08
N MET A 415 -15.64 5.70 3.37
CA MET A 415 -16.34 4.79 2.48
C MET A 415 -15.71 4.81 1.09
N CYS A 416 -15.15 3.68 0.65
CA CYS A 416 -14.52 3.53 -0.65
C CYS A 416 -15.55 3.16 -1.72
N GLY A 417 -16.23 4.14 -2.31
CA GLY A 417 -17.12 3.93 -3.43
C GLY A 417 -18.48 4.64 -3.31
N PRO A 418 -19.36 4.52 -4.32
CA PRO A 418 -20.62 5.24 -4.40
C PRO A 418 -21.72 4.69 -3.50
N GLY A 419 -21.49 3.59 -2.81
CA GLY A 419 -22.53 2.89 -2.08
C GLY A 419 -22.87 3.49 -0.71
N TYR A 420 -23.83 2.86 -0.05
CA TYR A 420 -24.37 3.24 1.23
C TYR A 420 -24.45 2.01 2.14
N LEU A 421 -23.81 2.06 3.31
CA LEU A 421 -23.83 0.94 4.26
C LEU A 421 -25.04 0.93 5.20
N GLY A 422 -25.96 1.90 5.07
CA GLY A 422 -27.05 2.07 6.03
C GLY A 422 -26.55 2.48 7.41
N GLY A 423 -26.97 3.64 7.90
CA GLY A 423 -26.44 4.26 9.10
C GLY A 423 -25.29 5.23 8.80
N GLU A 424 -25.08 6.20 9.66
CA GLU A 424 -24.18 7.34 9.49
C GLU A 424 -22.79 7.12 10.13
N ALA A 425 -22.34 5.86 10.23
CA ALA A 425 -21.10 5.55 10.92
C ALA A 425 -19.82 5.96 10.16
N PHE A 426 -19.90 6.28 8.88
CA PHE A 426 -18.78 6.84 8.12
C PHE A 426 -18.89 8.39 8.06
N ASN A 427 -17.75 9.06 7.99
CA ASN A 427 -17.65 10.52 7.94
C ASN A 427 -16.72 11.04 6.84
N ALA A 428 -16.28 10.19 5.92
CA ALA A 428 -15.47 10.55 4.80
C ALA A 428 -15.77 9.66 3.58
N ARG A 429 -15.58 10.19 2.37
CA ARG A 429 -15.78 9.47 1.12
C ARG A 429 -14.49 9.39 0.29
N TYR A 430 -14.38 8.35 -0.51
CA TYR A 430 -13.26 8.11 -1.41
C TYR A 430 -13.47 8.96 -2.63
N LYS A 431 -14.26 9.35 -3.34
CA LYS A 431 -14.33 10.22 -4.52
C LYS A 431 -15.18 11.44 -4.24
N PHE A 432 -14.72 12.59 -4.72
CA PHE A 432 -15.54 13.79 -4.76
C PHE A 432 -16.62 13.63 -5.83
N GLU A 433 -17.88 13.66 -5.41
CA GLU A 433 -19.05 13.71 -6.29
C GLU A 433 -20.00 14.79 -5.79
N GLU A 434 -20.27 15.79 -6.62
CA GLU A 434 -21.08 16.99 -6.25
C GLU A 434 -22.50 16.64 -5.77
N GLN A 435 -23.02 15.47 -6.17
CA GLN A 435 -24.37 15.01 -5.83
C GLN A 435 -24.52 14.45 -4.40
N TYR A 436 -23.43 14.16 -3.71
CA TYR A 436 -23.48 13.64 -2.36
C TYR A 436 -23.32 14.76 -1.33
N THR A 437 -24.40 15.47 -1.04
CA THR A 437 -24.46 16.54 -0.04
C THR A 437 -24.86 15.98 1.31
N THR A 438 -23.91 15.76 2.22
CA THR A 438 -24.18 15.49 3.62
C THR A 438 -23.36 16.41 4.50
N GLU A 439 -23.98 16.99 5.53
CA GLU A 439 -23.49 18.12 6.31
C GLU A 439 -22.28 17.86 7.23
N LYS A 440 -21.77 16.63 7.28
CA LYS A 440 -20.75 16.23 8.27
C LYS A 440 -19.51 15.54 7.69
N PHE A 441 -19.17 15.69 6.42
CA PHE A 441 -18.16 14.86 5.79
C PHE A 441 -16.99 15.62 5.21
N ILE A 442 -15.80 15.00 5.32
CA ILE A 442 -14.72 15.21 4.36
C ILE A 442 -15.23 14.67 3.02
N ARG A 443 -15.66 15.57 2.16
CA ARG A 443 -16.46 15.27 0.94
C ARG A 443 -15.67 14.61 -0.19
N GLY A 444 -14.72 13.78 0.13
CA GLY A 444 -14.01 13.01 -0.88
C GLY A 444 -12.69 13.62 -1.33
N GLU A 445 -12.13 13.01 -2.34
CA GLU A 445 -10.79 13.28 -2.83
C GLU A 445 -10.78 13.80 -4.26
N ILE A 446 -9.79 14.64 -4.55
CA ILE A 446 -9.36 14.94 -5.91
C ILE A 446 -8.21 14.00 -6.28
N GLN A 447 -8.41 13.19 -7.31
CA GLN A 447 -7.45 12.17 -7.68
C GLN A 447 -6.31 12.73 -8.53
N MET A 448 -5.22 13.13 -7.88
CA MET A 448 -3.98 13.51 -8.54
C MET A 448 -3.15 12.30 -8.98
N LYS A 449 -3.46 11.11 -8.47
CA LYS A 449 -2.73 9.87 -8.77
C LYS A 449 -2.70 9.49 -10.25
N TYR A 450 -3.63 9.96 -11.05
CA TYR A 450 -3.59 9.76 -12.49
C TYR A 450 -2.49 10.54 -13.19
N PHE A 451 -1.97 11.59 -12.59
CA PHE A 451 -0.83 12.35 -13.10
C PHE A 451 0.51 11.71 -12.70
N ILE A 452 0.52 10.96 -11.61
CA ILE A 452 1.74 10.38 -11.00
C ILE A 452 1.71 8.83 -11.06
N ARG A 453 0.92 8.28 -11.94
CA ARG A 453 0.97 6.86 -12.24
C ARG A 453 2.19 6.60 -13.10
N GLY A 454 3.29 6.14 -12.49
CA GLY A 454 4.51 5.62 -13.11
C GLY A 454 4.62 5.64 -14.63
N SER A 455 5.29 4.72 -15.21
CA SER A 455 5.58 4.68 -16.66
C SER A 455 4.38 4.77 -17.63
N GLU A 456 3.16 4.42 -17.20
CA GLU A 456 2.02 4.35 -18.13
C GLU A 456 1.43 5.72 -18.50
N THR A 457 1.38 6.64 -17.53
CA THR A 457 0.77 7.96 -17.72
C THR A 457 1.77 9.10 -17.83
N THR A 458 2.95 8.94 -17.21
CA THR A 458 4.02 9.93 -17.21
C THR A 458 5.13 9.63 -18.20
N GLY A 459 5.04 8.52 -18.94
CA GLY A 459 6.12 8.07 -19.82
C GLY A 459 7.42 7.70 -19.08
N GLY A 460 7.32 7.36 -17.80
CA GLY A 460 8.48 7.08 -16.94
C GLY A 460 9.13 8.33 -16.35
N GLU A 461 8.51 9.50 -16.50
CA GLU A 461 9.05 10.78 -16.03
C GLU A 461 9.34 10.80 -14.53
N CYS A 462 8.52 10.14 -13.71
CA CYS A 462 8.67 10.10 -12.27
C CYS A 462 9.69 9.07 -11.75
N LEU A 463 10.40 8.40 -12.64
CA LEU A 463 11.44 7.45 -12.31
C LEU A 463 12.81 8.14 -12.12
N ASN A 464 13.74 7.44 -11.47
CA ASN A 464 15.16 7.84 -11.38
C ASN A 464 15.39 9.26 -10.82
N ASP A 465 14.62 9.65 -9.80
CA ASP A 465 14.77 10.93 -9.11
C ASP A 465 14.66 12.18 -10.02
N THR A 466 13.94 12.07 -11.13
CA THR A 466 13.67 13.22 -11.99
C THR A 466 12.60 14.15 -11.39
N MET A 467 12.62 15.42 -11.80
CA MET A 467 11.59 16.39 -11.44
C MET A 467 10.39 16.29 -12.40
N PRO A 468 9.16 16.60 -11.95
CA PRO A 468 8.02 16.69 -12.86
C PRO A 468 8.29 17.67 -14.02
N SER A 469 7.88 17.30 -15.24
CA SER A 469 7.99 18.17 -16.40
C SER A 469 7.04 19.37 -16.32
N ASP A 470 7.34 20.43 -17.08
CA ASP A 470 6.47 21.61 -17.18
C ASP A 470 5.06 21.24 -17.71
N GLU A 471 4.96 20.20 -18.53
CA GLU A 471 3.67 19.69 -19.01
C GLU A 471 2.86 19.07 -17.89
N MET A 472 3.51 18.23 -17.07
CA MET A 472 2.89 17.60 -15.92
C MET A 472 2.44 18.66 -14.89
N LEU A 473 3.31 19.61 -14.57
CA LEU A 473 3.00 20.71 -13.64
C LEU A 473 1.81 21.54 -14.11
N ARG A 474 1.73 21.85 -15.41
CA ARG A 474 0.56 22.56 -15.99
C ARG A 474 -0.74 21.76 -15.86
N LYS A 475 -0.69 20.43 -16.04
CA LYS A 475 -1.86 19.59 -15.85
C LYS A 475 -2.30 19.55 -14.38
N MET A 476 -1.34 19.43 -13.47
CA MET A 476 -1.63 19.48 -12.03
C MET A 476 -2.21 20.83 -11.63
N GLU A 477 -1.64 21.94 -12.11
CA GLU A 477 -2.14 23.30 -11.84
C GLU A 477 -3.57 23.50 -12.35
N ALA A 478 -3.86 23.05 -13.57
CA ALA A 478 -5.23 23.12 -14.11
C ALA A 478 -6.23 22.31 -13.26
N ALA A 479 -5.82 21.16 -12.73
CA ALA A 479 -6.65 20.36 -11.83
C ALA A 479 -6.88 21.10 -10.50
N ILE A 480 -5.82 21.64 -9.89
CA ILE A 480 -5.93 22.41 -8.65
C ILE A 480 -6.90 23.60 -8.84
N GLU A 481 -6.71 24.40 -9.89
CA GLU A 481 -7.57 25.56 -10.18
C GLU A 481 -9.04 25.17 -10.40
N SER A 482 -9.30 23.95 -10.91
CA SER A 482 -10.66 23.44 -11.08
C SER A 482 -11.36 23.09 -9.78
N TYR A 483 -10.61 22.75 -8.72
CA TYR A 483 -11.15 22.12 -7.52
C TYR A 483 -10.91 22.90 -6.22
N LYS A 484 -9.86 23.71 -6.11
CA LYS A 484 -9.44 24.36 -4.84
C LYS A 484 -10.53 25.17 -4.13
N ASP A 485 -11.50 25.70 -4.86
CA ASP A 485 -12.63 26.48 -4.33
C ASP A 485 -13.90 25.64 -4.14
N LYS A 486 -13.81 24.30 -4.33
CA LYS A 486 -14.94 23.39 -4.14
C LYS A 486 -14.89 22.73 -2.76
N ASP A 487 -15.97 22.12 -2.41
CA ASP A 487 -16.23 21.50 -1.12
C ASP A 487 -15.73 20.04 -1.10
N PHE A 488 -14.41 19.82 -1.09
CA PHE A 488 -13.80 18.52 -1.00
C PHE A 488 -12.86 18.40 0.22
N GLY A 489 -12.37 17.22 0.55
CA GLY A 489 -11.61 17.01 1.77
C GLY A 489 -10.11 16.92 1.59
N TYR A 490 -9.63 16.31 0.50
CA TYR A 490 -8.20 16.01 0.35
C TYR A 490 -7.81 15.68 -1.10
N TYR A 491 -6.53 15.86 -1.39
CA TYR A 491 -5.92 15.36 -2.63
C TYR A 491 -5.37 13.95 -2.42
N TYR A 492 -5.70 13.03 -3.32
CA TYR A 492 -5.05 11.73 -3.38
C TYR A 492 -3.91 11.78 -4.41
N LEU A 493 -2.68 11.98 -3.91
CA LEU A 493 -1.54 12.29 -4.74
C LEU A 493 -0.97 11.06 -5.45
N CYS A 494 -0.79 9.95 -4.75
CA CYS A 494 -0.22 8.75 -5.32
C CYS A 494 -0.72 7.49 -4.63
N ASP A 495 -0.81 6.41 -5.41
CA ASP A 495 -1.24 5.10 -4.99
C ASP A 495 -0.07 4.12 -5.17
N GLU A 496 0.39 3.50 -4.08
CA GLU A 496 1.50 2.56 -4.04
C GLU A 496 2.76 3.05 -4.80
N PRO A 497 3.33 4.21 -4.42
CA PRO A 497 4.49 4.75 -5.12
C PRO A 497 5.68 3.78 -5.12
N GLU A 498 5.88 2.99 -4.08
CA GLU A 498 6.91 1.96 -4.00
C GLU A 498 6.73 0.87 -5.05
N CYS A 499 5.49 0.44 -5.31
CA CYS A 499 5.18 -0.57 -6.31
C CYS A 499 5.29 -0.03 -7.75
N ARG A 500 5.24 1.28 -7.92
CA ARG A 500 5.29 1.97 -9.22
C ARG A 500 6.64 2.60 -9.49
N ALA A 501 7.61 2.37 -8.63
CA ALA A 501 8.96 2.96 -8.68
C ALA A 501 8.94 4.50 -8.81
N VAL A 502 8.00 5.16 -8.12
CA VAL A 502 7.94 6.62 -8.08
C VAL A 502 9.00 7.14 -7.12
N SER A 503 9.88 8.00 -7.61
CA SER A 503 10.93 8.60 -6.81
C SER A 503 10.35 9.45 -5.65
N PRO A 504 10.86 9.31 -4.42
CA PRO A 504 10.51 10.23 -3.33
C PRO A 504 10.80 11.70 -3.66
N ILE A 505 11.83 12.00 -4.44
CA ILE A 505 12.15 13.39 -4.86
C ILE A 505 11.07 13.93 -5.78
N TYR A 506 10.68 13.15 -6.79
CA TYR A 506 9.60 13.51 -7.69
C TYR A 506 8.29 13.77 -6.93
N LEU A 507 7.93 12.84 -6.04
CA LEU A 507 6.68 12.91 -5.30
C LEU A 507 6.66 14.06 -4.29
N LYS A 508 7.79 14.33 -3.64
CA LYS A 508 7.96 15.48 -2.75
C LYS A 508 7.73 16.80 -3.49
N TYR A 509 8.33 16.95 -4.68
CA TYR A 509 8.12 18.15 -5.48
C TYR A 509 6.65 18.34 -5.87
N ALA A 510 5.99 17.28 -6.28
CA ALA A 510 4.57 17.30 -6.60
C ALA A 510 3.72 17.68 -5.37
N TYR A 511 4.05 17.16 -4.20
CA TYR A 511 3.43 17.53 -2.93
C TYR A 511 3.62 19.03 -2.60
N GLU A 512 4.83 19.53 -2.70
CA GLU A 512 5.14 20.95 -2.45
C GLU A 512 4.42 21.85 -3.44
N PHE A 513 4.37 21.47 -4.71
CA PHE A 513 3.68 22.20 -5.77
C PHE A 513 2.17 22.36 -5.50
N ILE A 514 1.50 21.30 -5.01
CA ILE A 514 0.08 21.34 -4.65
C ILE A 514 -0.08 22.18 -3.38
N SER A 515 0.69 21.93 -2.33
CA SER A 515 0.54 22.56 -1.03
C SER A 515 0.80 24.07 -1.05
N GLU A 516 1.59 24.56 -2.01
CA GLU A 516 1.78 26.01 -2.24
C GLU A 516 0.57 26.68 -2.88
N ARG A 517 -0.12 25.98 -3.80
CA ARG A 517 -1.25 26.50 -4.57
C ARG A 517 -2.58 26.34 -3.87
N ASP A 518 -2.69 25.27 -3.09
CA ASP A 518 -3.83 24.99 -2.24
C ASP A 518 -3.37 24.65 -0.82
N PRO A 519 -3.23 25.64 0.05
CA PRO A 519 -2.84 25.42 1.44
C PRO A 519 -3.98 24.88 2.31
N TYR A 520 -5.20 24.80 1.81
CA TYR A 520 -6.41 24.52 2.58
C TYR A 520 -6.79 23.05 2.66
N HIS A 521 -6.15 22.18 1.86
CA HIS A 521 -6.49 20.77 1.83
C HIS A 521 -5.27 19.89 2.07
N VAL A 522 -5.45 18.84 2.87
CA VAL A 522 -4.41 17.83 3.10
C VAL A 522 -4.15 17.00 1.85
N ILE A 523 -2.93 16.48 1.75
CA ILE A 523 -2.50 15.64 0.64
C ILE A 523 -2.21 14.24 1.17
N MET A 524 -2.85 13.23 0.57
CA MET A 524 -2.79 11.84 0.98
C MET A 524 -2.05 10.98 -0.06
N ILE A 525 -1.36 9.97 0.41
CA ILE A 525 -0.89 8.82 -0.38
C ILE A 525 -1.28 7.51 0.29
N ALA A 526 -1.53 6.47 -0.52
CA ALA A 526 -1.63 5.10 -0.03
C ALA A 526 -0.31 4.38 -0.30
N THR A 527 0.30 3.79 0.73
CA THR A 527 1.64 3.21 0.62
C THR A 527 1.92 2.20 1.74
N ARG A 528 2.77 1.23 1.46
CA ARG A 528 3.34 0.32 2.45
C ARG A 528 4.71 0.79 2.98
N ALA A 529 5.32 1.75 2.30
CA ALA A 529 6.66 2.29 2.62
C ALA A 529 6.56 3.75 3.09
N ALA A 530 5.67 4.04 4.03
CA ALA A 530 5.31 5.39 4.41
C ALA A 530 6.51 6.19 4.97
N ALA A 531 7.44 5.55 5.69
CA ALA A 531 8.66 6.22 6.18
C ALA A 531 9.54 6.76 5.04
N THR A 532 9.64 6.03 3.92
CA THR A 532 10.39 6.46 2.72
C THR A 532 9.79 7.72 2.09
N TYR A 533 8.46 7.85 2.16
CA TYR A 533 7.71 8.94 1.55
C TYR A 533 7.22 9.99 2.55
N VAL A 534 7.78 10.03 3.76
CA VAL A 534 7.27 10.91 4.84
C VAL A 534 7.22 12.39 4.45
N GLU A 535 8.12 12.85 3.59
CA GLU A 535 8.14 14.23 3.10
C GLU A 535 7.23 14.47 1.87
N CYS A 536 6.51 13.43 1.42
CA CYS A 536 5.76 13.47 0.16
C CYS A 536 4.24 13.64 0.34
N ALA A 537 3.75 13.63 1.56
CA ALA A 537 2.33 13.79 1.87
C ALA A 537 2.13 14.24 3.32
N ASP A 538 0.90 14.56 3.65
CA ASP A 538 0.48 14.88 5.03
C ASP A 538 -0.15 13.67 5.69
N TRP A 539 -0.84 12.87 4.90
CA TRP A 539 -1.66 11.77 5.35
C TRP A 539 -1.31 10.48 4.61
N PHE A 540 -0.98 9.45 5.36
CA PHE A 540 -0.54 8.15 4.85
C PHE A 540 -1.59 7.09 5.15
N GLN A 541 -2.08 6.44 4.11
CA GLN A 541 -2.96 5.29 4.23
C GLN A 541 -2.16 4.00 4.01
N VAL A 542 -1.99 3.23 5.07
CA VAL A 542 -1.15 2.03 5.07
C VAL A 542 -2.01 0.78 4.87
N HIS A 543 -1.58 -0.15 3.98
CA HIS A 543 -2.40 -1.27 3.55
C HIS A 543 -1.60 -2.57 3.33
N PRO A 544 -1.31 -3.37 4.33
CA PRO A 544 -0.61 -4.64 4.15
C PRO A 544 -1.44 -5.74 3.48
N TYR A 545 -2.77 -5.69 3.54
CA TYR A 545 -3.74 -6.66 3.01
C TYR A 545 -3.37 -8.12 3.32
N PRO A 546 -3.60 -8.60 4.54
CA PRO A 546 -3.51 -10.02 4.86
C PRO A 546 -4.71 -10.76 4.26
N SER A 547 -4.69 -10.98 2.95
CA SER A 547 -5.75 -11.70 2.24
C SER A 547 -5.72 -13.17 2.60
N PRO A 548 -6.83 -13.76 3.05
CA PRO A 548 -6.89 -15.17 3.39
C PRO A 548 -6.85 -16.04 2.14
N TYR A 549 -6.14 -17.15 2.26
CA TYR A 549 -6.07 -18.23 1.29
C TYR A 549 -6.46 -19.53 1.97
N VAL A 550 -7.37 -20.30 1.39
CA VAL A 550 -7.87 -21.55 1.97
C VAL A 550 -7.16 -22.73 1.32
N GLN A 551 -6.40 -23.49 2.10
CA GLN A 551 -5.76 -24.70 1.62
C GLN A 551 -6.76 -25.85 1.42
N ASP A 552 -6.38 -26.89 0.72
CA ASP A 552 -7.24 -28.05 0.43
C ASP A 552 -7.81 -28.76 1.69
N ASP A 553 -7.11 -28.65 2.81
CA ASP A 553 -7.55 -29.18 4.11
C ASP A 553 -8.46 -28.22 4.89
N GLY A 554 -8.78 -27.08 4.33
CA GLY A 554 -9.57 -26.00 4.96
C GLY A 554 -8.76 -25.07 5.87
N THR A 555 -7.45 -25.25 5.95
CA THR A 555 -6.58 -24.34 6.72
C THR A 555 -6.52 -22.99 6.01
N ARG A 556 -6.71 -21.91 6.78
CA ARG A 556 -6.60 -20.53 6.28
C ARG A 556 -5.20 -20.01 6.57
N ILE A 557 -4.51 -19.59 5.54
CA ILE A 557 -3.22 -18.89 5.62
C ILE A 557 -3.38 -17.49 5.05
N TYR A 558 -2.43 -16.62 5.32
CA TYR A 558 -2.50 -15.24 4.86
C TYR A 558 -1.32 -14.93 3.96
N ALA A 559 -1.55 -14.20 2.89
CA ALA A 559 -0.49 -13.69 2.01
C ALA A 559 0.54 -12.84 2.78
N ARG A 560 0.10 -12.22 3.88
CA ARG A 560 0.95 -11.49 4.84
C ARG A 560 0.43 -11.69 6.26
N PRO A 561 1.31 -11.75 7.27
CA PRO A 561 0.84 -11.88 8.66
C PRO A 561 0.04 -10.64 9.09
N THR A 562 -1.03 -10.86 9.85
CA THR A 562 -1.85 -9.76 10.40
C THR A 562 -1.03 -8.81 11.28
N SER A 563 0.00 -9.34 11.98
CA SER A 563 0.95 -8.56 12.79
C SER A 563 1.71 -7.49 12.00
N SER A 564 1.83 -7.64 10.68
CA SER A 564 2.52 -6.64 9.83
C SER A 564 1.81 -5.28 9.81
N ALA A 565 0.49 -5.25 10.02
CA ALA A 565 -0.28 -4.01 10.04
C ALA A 565 0.24 -3.00 11.06
N GLY A 566 0.51 -3.46 12.29
CA GLY A 566 1.04 -2.61 13.35
C GLY A 566 2.43 -2.05 13.03
N ARG A 567 3.30 -2.85 12.42
CA ARG A 567 4.67 -2.42 12.08
C ARG A 567 4.68 -1.30 11.06
N TYR A 568 3.89 -1.38 10.01
CA TYR A 568 3.78 -0.31 9.02
C TYR A 568 3.27 1.01 9.59
N ILE A 569 2.39 0.93 10.60
CA ILE A 569 1.94 2.13 11.32
C ILE A 569 3.05 2.67 12.20
N ASP A 570 3.74 1.79 12.95
CA ASP A 570 4.87 2.19 13.82
C ASP A 570 5.98 2.89 13.02
N ASP A 571 6.28 2.47 11.80
CA ASP A 571 7.31 3.08 10.95
C ASP A 571 7.13 4.61 10.77
N ILE A 572 5.88 5.07 10.76
CA ILE A 572 5.57 6.51 10.71
C ILE A 572 5.45 7.13 12.10
N VAL A 573 4.77 6.43 13.01
CA VAL A 573 4.49 6.97 14.35
C VAL A 573 5.79 7.18 15.13
N ASP A 574 6.76 6.29 15.00
CA ASP A 574 8.06 6.36 15.68
C ASP A 574 8.95 7.50 15.14
N LEU A 575 8.64 8.07 13.98
CA LEU A 575 9.29 9.28 13.47
C LEU A 575 8.93 10.55 14.27
N ASN A 576 7.92 10.49 15.13
CA ASN A 576 7.43 11.60 15.95
C ASN A 576 7.15 12.88 15.13
N ARG A 577 6.42 12.76 14.04
CA ARG A 577 6.08 13.85 13.12
C ARG A 577 4.63 14.33 13.38
N PRO A 578 4.44 15.37 14.22
CA PRO A 578 3.10 15.89 14.53
C PRO A 578 2.41 16.58 13.34
N ASP A 579 3.15 16.87 12.28
CA ASP A 579 2.69 17.41 11.01
C ASP A 579 2.23 16.32 10.02
N LYS A 580 2.24 15.06 10.42
CA LYS A 580 1.87 13.90 9.59
C LYS A 580 0.79 13.08 10.29
N CYS A 581 -0.15 12.56 9.50
CA CYS A 581 -1.20 11.66 9.95
C CYS A 581 -1.03 10.29 9.30
N VAL A 582 -1.23 9.22 10.05
CA VAL A 582 -1.23 7.86 9.51
C VAL A 582 -2.58 7.21 9.73
N GLY A 583 -3.11 6.53 8.72
CA GLY A 583 -4.33 5.75 8.77
C GLY A 583 -4.13 4.34 8.26
N TYR A 584 -5.16 3.54 8.36
CA TYR A 584 -5.11 2.13 8.02
C TYR A 584 -6.22 1.72 7.04
N LEU A 585 -5.83 0.92 6.04
CA LEU A 585 -6.74 0.28 5.10
C LEU A 585 -6.80 -1.22 5.40
N PRO A 586 -7.79 -1.69 6.18
CA PRO A 586 -7.96 -3.12 6.36
C PRO A 586 -8.43 -3.81 5.08
N CYS A 587 -8.04 -5.08 4.93
CA CYS A 587 -8.49 -5.93 3.84
C CYS A 587 -9.95 -6.33 4.05
N CYS A 588 -10.82 -6.00 3.11
CA CYS A 588 -12.21 -6.46 3.09
C CYS A 588 -12.63 -7.02 1.72
N TYR A 589 -11.68 -7.57 0.98
CA TYR A 589 -11.89 -8.15 -0.35
C TYR A 589 -11.11 -9.46 -0.50
N ALA A 590 -11.43 -10.22 -1.54
CA ALA A 590 -10.66 -11.36 -2.01
C ALA A 590 -10.15 -11.11 -3.42
N TYR A 591 -8.95 -11.61 -3.74
CA TYR A 591 -8.36 -11.40 -5.08
C TYR A 591 -9.08 -12.19 -6.17
N ASP A 592 -9.40 -13.46 -5.90
CA ASP A 592 -10.04 -14.34 -6.88
C ASP A 592 -10.61 -15.58 -6.17
N VAL A 593 -11.87 -15.51 -5.83
CA VAL A 593 -12.56 -16.57 -5.08
C VAL A 593 -12.86 -17.80 -5.95
N ILE A 594 -13.02 -17.61 -7.26
CA ILE A 594 -13.52 -18.65 -8.16
C ILE A 594 -12.43 -19.55 -8.69
N HIS A 595 -11.33 -18.97 -9.11
CA HIS A 595 -10.25 -19.68 -9.79
C HIS A 595 -9.05 -19.97 -8.87
N LYS A 596 -9.10 -19.46 -7.64
CA LYS A 596 -7.99 -19.52 -6.70
C LYS A 596 -8.58 -19.56 -5.30
N ASN A 597 -8.01 -20.36 -4.46
CA ASN A 597 -8.46 -20.56 -3.09
C ASN A 597 -8.40 -19.30 -2.18
N TYR A 598 -8.41 -18.09 -2.75
CA TYR A 598 -8.60 -16.87 -1.97
C TYR A 598 -10.04 -16.77 -1.49
N ASP A 599 -10.18 -16.28 -0.28
CA ASP A 599 -11.48 -16.06 0.32
C ASP A 599 -11.57 -14.66 0.94
N TYR A 600 -12.77 -14.21 1.20
CA TYR A 600 -12.98 -13.01 1.98
C TYR A 600 -12.56 -13.26 3.44
N PRO A 601 -12.05 -12.23 4.15
CA PRO A 601 -11.86 -12.35 5.58
C PRO A 601 -13.15 -12.77 6.28
N THR A 602 -13.06 -13.61 7.28
CA THR A 602 -14.17 -13.82 8.22
C THR A 602 -14.43 -12.54 9.03
N PHE A 603 -15.53 -12.49 9.75
CA PHE A 603 -15.82 -11.35 10.65
C PHE A 603 -14.70 -11.15 11.67
N ASP A 604 -14.19 -12.24 12.27
CA ASP A 604 -13.07 -12.18 13.21
C ASP A 604 -11.77 -11.71 12.58
N GLU A 605 -11.40 -12.26 11.43
CA GLU A 605 -10.22 -11.86 10.68
C GLU A 605 -10.26 -10.38 10.30
N TYR A 606 -11.42 -9.88 9.87
CA TYR A 606 -11.60 -8.49 9.49
C TYR A 606 -11.45 -7.54 10.69
N ILE A 607 -12.06 -7.89 11.84
CA ILE A 607 -11.95 -7.08 13.07
C ILE A 607 -10.50 -7.09 13.57
N SER A 608 -9.86 -8.27 13.65
CA SER A 608 -8.49 -8.37 14.15
C SER A 608 -7.51 -7.62 13.25
N ASN A 609 -7.66 -7.73 11.93
CA ASN A 609 -6.85 -6.97 10.98
C ASN A 609 -7.04 -5.45 11.13
N THR A 610 -8.28 -5.00 11.32
CA THR A 610 -8.55 -3.58 11.54
C THR A 610 -7.87 -3.08 12.82
N TRP A 611 -8.03 -3.77 13.92
CA TRP A 611 -7.41 -3.38 15.19
C TRP A 611 -5.90 -3.53 15.18
N ALA A 612 -5.34 -4.50 14.45
CA ALA A 612 -3.89 -4.66 14.30
C ALA A 612 -3.19 -3.40 13.75
N GLY A 613 -3.85 -2.65 12.86
CA GLY A 613 -3.34 -1.36 12.41
C GLY A 613 -3.71 -0.20 13.35
N MET A 614 -4.99 -0.09 13.71
CA MET A 614 -5.49 1.06 14.46
C MET A 614 -4.89 1.18 15.87
N MET A 615 -4.66 0.06 16.58
CA MET A 615 -4.08 0.08 17.93
C MET A 615 -2.62 0.57 17.97
N HIS A 616 -1.92 0.56 16.85
CA HIS A 616 -0.57 1.11 16.73
C HIS A 616 -0.52 2.62 16.47
N GLY A 617 -1.67 3.25 16.35
CA GLY A 617 -1.82 4.70 16.22
C GLY A 617 -2.39 5.15 14.89
N GLY A 618 -3.08 4.28 14.19
CA GLY A 618 -3.90 4.67 13.05
C GLY A 618 -4.93 5.72 13.45
N LYS A 619 -5.01 6.81 12.69
CA LYS A 619 -5.88 7.98 12.92
C LYS A 619 -6.95 8.13 11.83
N SER A 620 -7.08 7.15 10.96
CA SER A 620 -8.15 7.04 9.97
C SER A 620 -8.36 5.59 9.58
N LEU A 621 -9.59 5.26 9.20
CA LEU A 621 -10.00 3.93 8.81
C LEU A 621 -10.58 3.97 7.39
N TRP A 622 -9.99 3.20 6.47
CA TRP A 622 -10.42 3.10 5.09
C TRP A 622 -10.45 1.65 4.60
N PRO A 623 -11.51 0.88 4.87
CA PRO A 623 -11.64 -0.48 4.33
C PRO A 623 -11.61 -0.47 2.80
N TYR A 624 -10.73 -1.24 2.21
CA TYR A 624 -10.65 -1.34 0.76
C TYR A 624 -11.35 -2.62 0.28
N SER A 625 -12.33 -2.54 -0.56
CA SER A 625 -13.03 -1.42 -1.16
C SER A 625 -14.52 -1.46 -0.80
N TYR A 626 -15.33 -0.48 -1.22
CA TYR A 626 -16.80 -0.56 -1.07
C TYR A 626 -17.37 -1.86 -1.66
N HIS A 627 -16.88 -2.28 -2.83
CA HIS A 627 -17.28 -3.54 -3.44
C HIS A 627 -17.00 -4.73 -2.50
N GLY A 628 -15.85 -4.78 -1.85
CA GLY A 628 -15.54 -5.75 -0.81
C GLY A 628 -16.46 -5.65 0.41
N MET A 629 -16.62 -4.43 0.94
CA MET A 629 -17.52 -4.20 2.09
C MET A 629 -18.96 -4.64 1.82
N SER A 630 -19.44 -4.53 0.59
CA SER A 630 -20.80 -4.87 0.20
C SER A 630 -20.96 -6.29 -0.38
N SER A 631 -19.89 -7.06 -0.47
CA SER A 631 -19.89 -8.36 -1.16
C SER A 631 -20.31 -9.54 -0.29
N ARG A 632 -20.19 -9.43 1.03
CA ARG A 632 -20.47 -10.50 1.98
C ARG A 632 -21.14 -9.96 3.24
N PRO A 633 -22.05 -10.70 3.88
CA PRO A 633 -22.65 -10.32 5.16
C PRO A 633 -21.57 -10.01 6.23
N ALA A 634 -20.52 -10.83 6.32
CA ALA A 634 -19.42 -10.59 7.26
C ALA A 634 -18.70 -9.26 7.01
N MET A 635 -18.48 -8.89 5.76
CA MET A 635 -17.83 -7.62 5.40
C MET A 635 -18.77 -6.42 5.62
N TYR A 636 -20.04 -6.57 5.23
CA TYR A 636 -21.04 -5.51 5.37
C TYR A 636 -21.29 -5.17 6.85
N HIS A 637 -21.67 -6.17 7.66
CA HIS A 637 -21.92 -5.96 9.09
C HIS A 637 -20.63 -5.68 9.85
N GLY A 638 -19.51 -6.30 9.44
CA GLY A 638 -18.19 -6.03 10.00
C GLY A 638 -17.78 -4.57 9.83
N SER A 639 -17.97 -3.98 8.64
CA SER A 639 -17.66 -2.58 8.39
C SER A 639 -18.55 -1.65 9.23
N ARG A 640 -19.84 -1.94 9.35
CA ARG A 640 -20.77 -1.18 10.24
C ARG A 640 -20.35 -1.29 11.70
N TYR A 641 -20.00 -2.51 12.16
CA TYR A 641 -19.51 -2.76 13.51
C TYR A 641 -18.24 -1.95 13.79
N MET A 642 -17.27 -1.95 12.85
CA MET A 642 -16.02 -1.20 13.03
C MET A 642 -16.22 0.31 12.98
N PHE A 643 -16.99 0.82 12.01
CA PHE A 643 -17.26 2.26 11.92
C PHE A 643 -17.96 2.79 13.18
N SER A 644 -18.99 2.11 13.66
CA SER A 644 -19.67 2.52 14.90
C SER A 644 -18.79 2.35 16.14
N SER A 645 -17.88 1.37 16.17
CA SER A 645 -16.89 1.24 17.23
C SER A 645 -15.96 2.46 17.28
N PHE A 646 -15.39 2.84 16.13
CA PHE A 646 -14.48 3.97 16.05
C PHE A 646 -15.19 5.32 16.20
N GLU A 647 -16.49 5.39 15.96
CA GLU A 647 -17.29 6.58 16.24
C GLU A 647 -17.34 6.86 17.75
N VAL A 648 -17.69 5.86 18.56
CA VAL A 648 -17.76 6.03 20.01
C VAL A 648 -16.41 6.05 20.71
N LEU A 649 -15.37 5.51 20.07
CA LEU A 649 -13.99 5.49 20.58
C LEU A 649 -13.12 6.62 19.99
N GLU A 650 -13.69 7.51 19.16
CA GLU A 650 -12.96 8.52 18.39
C GLU A 650 -11.97 9.30 19.27
N LYS A 651 -12.42 9.89 20.36
CA LYS A 651 -11.57 10.72 21.22
C LYS A 651 -10.43 9.96 21.85
N ILE A 652 -10.67 8.73 22.32
CA ILE A 652 -9.62 7.92 22.95
C ILE A 652 -8.59 7.40 21.91
N VAL A 653 -9.02 7.15 20.68
CA VAL A 653 -8.12 6.77 19.58
C VAL A 653 -7.30 7.96 19.07
N LEU A 654 -7.90 9.14 18.96
CA LEU A 654 -7.22 10.34 18.48
C LEU A 654 -6.23 10.91 19.48
N PHE A 655 -6.62 11.01 20.74
CA PHE A 655 -5.89 11.76 21.77
C PHE A 655 -5.28 10.88 22.87
N GLY A 656 -5.63 9.58 22.92
CA GLY A 656 -5.19 8.68 23.97
C GLY A 656 -3.68 8.43 23.93
N LYS A 657 -3.04 8.56 25.09
CA LYS A 657 -1.68 8.09 25.29
C LYS A 657 -1.67 6.57 25.21
N ARG A 658 -0.80 6.03 24.36
CA ARG A 658 -0.69 4.60 24.11
C ARG A 658 0.49 4.00 24.87
N THR A 659 0.28 2.87 25.53
CA THR A 659 1.31 2.05 26.15
C THR A 659 1.24 0.65 25.56
N LYS A 660 2.30 0.21 24.88
CA LYS A 660 2.42 -1.16 24.35
C LYS A 660 2.70 -2.11 25.51
N LEU A 661 1.80 -3.03 25.80
CA LEU A 661 1.90 -3.98 26.93
C LEU A 661 2.44 -5.33 26.53
N TYR A 662 2.13 -5.77 25.32
CA TYR A 662 2.54 -7.04 24.78
C TYR A 662 2.67 -6.92 23.26
N ARG A 663 3.69 -7.56 22.68
CA ARG A 663 3.91 -7.61 21.23
C ARG A 663 4.59 -8.91 20.86
N SER A 664 3.97 -9.67 19.98
CA SER A 664 4.54 -10.88 19.39
C SER A 664 3.85 -11.22 18.07
N GLU A 665 4.33 -12.25 17.40
CA GLU A 665 3.65 -12.83 16.23
C GLU A 665 2.31 -13.49 16.58
N LEU A 666 2.10 -13.83 17.85
CA LEU A 666 0.85 -14.43 18.32
C LEU A 666 -0.25 -13.40 18.55
N GLY A 667 0.10 -12.16 18.86
CA GLY A 667 -0.86 -11.10 19.15
C GLY A 667 -0.22 -9.87 19.76
N ASP A 668 -1.02 -8.84 19.93
CA ASP A 668 -0.65 -7.55 20.51
C ASP A 668 -1.61 -7.11 21.60
N ALA A 669 -1.11 -6.31 22.58
CA ALA A 669 -1.93 -5.66 23.60
C ALA A 669 -1.46 -4.22 23.82
N VAL A 670 -2.39 -3.28 23.76
CA VAL A 670 -2.14 -1.83 23.94
C VAL A 670 -3.14 -1.23 24.89
N LEU A 671 -2.65 -0.41 25.82
CA LEU A 671 -3.47 0.40 26.72
C LEU A 671 -3.50 1.84 26.23
N TYR A 672 -4.69 2.41 26.08
CA TYR A 672 -4.94 3.82 25.84
C TYR A 672 -5.39 4.51 27.11
N GLU A 673 -4.97 5.76 27.30
CA GLU A 673 -5.45 6.63 28.39
C GLU A 673 -5.75 8.03 27.83
N HIS A 674 -6.99 8.49 28.05
CA HIS A 674 -7.44 9.84 27.68
C HIS A 674 -8.48 10.35 28.68
N ASP A 675 -8.28 11.55 29.23
CA ASP A 675 -9.18 12.21 30.19
C ASP A 675 -9.67 11.30 31.33
N GLY A 676 -8.75 10.48 31.86
CA GLY A 676 -9.06 9.53 32.93
C GLY A 676 -9.79 8.26 32.47
N VAL A 677 -10.12 8.15 31.21
CA VAL A 677 -10.66 6.91 30.61
C VAL A 677 -9.52 6.05 30.11
N LYS A 678 -9.51 4.78 30.51
CA LYS A 678 -8.59 3.76 30.02
C LYS A 678 -9.31 2.81 29.06
N MET A 679 -8.65 2.41 28.00
CA MET A 679 -9.10 1.38 27.07
C MET A 679 -7.96 0.42 26.80
N LEU A 680 -8.19 -0.87 27.07
CA LEU A 680 -7.29 -1.97 26.73
C LEU A 680 -7.81 -2.66 25.49
N VAL A 681 -6.92 -2.87 24.52
CA VAL A 681 -7.18 -3.66 23.31
C VAL A 681 -6.19 -4.83 23.29
N VAL A 682 -6.69 -6.05 23.14
CA VAL A 682 -5.91 -7.28 22.98
C VAL A 682 -6.34 -7.99 21.70
N VAL A 683 -5.40 -8.28 20.83
CA VAL A 683 -5.65 -8.89 19.52
C VAL A 683 -4.89 -10.22 19.42
N ASN A 684 -5.58 -11.27 19.02
CA ASN A 684 -4.99 -12.57 18.67
C ASN A 684 -4.84 -12.66 17.14
N PHE A 685 -3.62 -12.86 16.65
CA PHE A 685 -3.31 -12.96 15.21
C PHE A 685 -3.38 -14.40 14.69
N THR A 686 -3.62 -15.38 15.55
CA THR A 686 -3.51 -16.80 15.20
C THR A 686 -4.88 -17.44 15.00
N GLN A 687 -4.91 -18.57 14.28
CA GLN A 687 -6.09 -19.41 14.11
C GLN A 687 -6.39 -20.33 15.31
N LYS A 688 -5.77 -20.06 16.47
CA LYS A 688 -5.98 -20.80 17.72
C LYS A 688 -6.29 -19.84 18.86
N GLU A 689 -7.08 -20.29 19.83
CA GLU A 689 -7.28 -19.51 21.07
C GLU A 689 -5.94 -19.26 21.75
N GLN A 690 -5.68 -18.01 22.13
CA GLN A 690 -4.50 -17.58 22.85
C GLN A 690 -4.86 -17.03 24.22
N THR A 691 -3.94 -17.16 25.17
CA THR A 691 -4.08 -16.61 26.51
C THR A 691 -3.00 -15.55 26.71
N PHE A 692 -3.43 -14.32 26.97
CA PHE A 692 -2.55 -13.17 27.23
C PHE A 692 -2.64 -12.81 28.71
N THR A 693 -1.53 -12.88 29.44
CA THR A 693 -1.43 -12.39 30.80
C THR A 693 -0.64 -11.10 30.78
N LEU A 694 -1.29 -10.00 31.17
CA LEU A 694 -0.72 -8.66 31.10
C LEU A 694 -0.34 -8.16 32.47
N ASP A 695 0.81 -7.48 32.57
CA ASP A 695 1.26 -6.82 33.79
C ASP A 695 0.55 -5.46 33.91
N LEU A 696 -0.64 -5.48 34.49
CA LEU A 696 -1.49 -4.31 34.70
C LEU A 696 -1.89 -4.23 36.18
N GLU A 697 -1.57 -3.11 36.83
CA GLU A 697 -2.00 -2.82 38.19
C GLU A 697 -3.52 -2.57 38.26
N ASP A 698 -4.10 -1.98 37.22
CA ASP A 698 -5.51 -1.59 37.15
C ASP A 698 -6.09 -1.93 35.75
N VAL A 699 -6.82 -3.03 35.69
CA VAL A 699 -7.47 -3.50 34.47
C VAL A 699 -8.72 -2.69 34.19
N PRO A 700 -8.96 -2.16 32.98
CA PRO A 700 -10.22 -1.52 32.63
C PRO A 700 -11.42 -2.44 32.88
N LYS A 701 -12.46 -1.89 33.49
CA LYS A 701 -13.44 -2.68 34.22
C LYS A 701 -14.56 -3.25 33.36
N TYR A 702 -14.91 -2.61 32.25
CA TYR A 702 -16.08 -2.96 31.46
C TYR A 702 -15.69 -3.48 30.08
N GLU A 703 -16.30 -4.58 29.63
CA GLU A 703 -16.18 -5.04 28.27
C GLU A 703 -16.82 -4.03 27.32
N PHE A 704 -16.15 -3.76 26.20
CA PHE A 704 -16.63 -2.80 25.23
C PHE A 704 -17.96 -3.26 24.60
N ARG A 705 -18.87 -2.33 24.36
CA ARG A 705 -20.27 -2.55 23.92
C ARG A 705 -21.10 -3.37 24.91
N SER A 706 -20.71 -3.36 26.18
CA SER A 706 -21.38 -4.10 27.22
C SER A 706 -21.16 -3.42 28.58
N ASP A 707 -21.99 -3.73 29.55
CA ASP A 707 -21.80 -3.40 30.97
C ASP A 707 -21.17 -4.55 31.76
N ARG A 708 -20.78 -5.64 31.08
CA ARG A 708 -20.15 -6.81 31.69
C ARG A 708 -18.81 -6.43 32.32
N ILE A 709 -18.64 -6.85 33.58
CA ILE A 709 -17.46 -6.55 34.37
C ILE A 709 -16.33 -7.54 34.05
N VAL A 710 -15.15 -6.99 33.76
CA VAL A 710 -13.87 -7.69 33.60
C VAL A 710 -13.10 -7.57 34.91
N SER A 711 -12.62 -8.68 35.48
CA SER A 711 -11.91 -8.71 36.77
C SER A 711 -10.56 -9.44 36.69
N SER A 712 -10.07 -9.77 35.52
CA SER A 712 -8.84 -10.53 35.33
C SER A 712 -7.86 -9.76 34.44
N ASN A 713 -6.56 -9.89 34.72
CA ASN A 713 -5.47 -9.45 33.82
C ASN A 713 -5.01 -10.57 32.87
N THR A 714 -5.74 -11.70 32.88
CA THR A 714 -5.50 -12.82 31.95
C THR A 714 -6.70 -12.96 31.02
N PHE A 715 -6.46 -12.81 29.73
CA PHE A 715 -7.45 -12.76 28.68
C PHE A 715 -7.32 -13.96 27.76
N LYS A 716 -8.37 -14.75 27.66
CA LYS A 716 -8.51 -15.76 26.62
C LYS A 716 -9.16 -15.11 25.41
N VAL A 717 -8.41 -15.05 24.33
CA VAL A 717 -8.86 -14.44 23.07
C VAL A 717 -8.99 -15.53 22.02
N LYS A 718 -10.18 -15.68 21.48
CA LYS A 718 -10.52 -16.66 20.45
C LYS A 718 -9.65 -16.50 19.19
N PRO A 719 -9.62 -17.49 18.29
CA PRO A 719 -8.91 -17.39 17.02
C PRO A 719 -9.24 -16.09 16.27
N CYS A 720 -8.23 -15.39 15.78
CA CYS A 720 -8.36 -14.09 15.09
C CYS A 720 -9.25 -13.09 15.86
N GLY A 721 -9.34 -13.23 17.20
CA GLY A 721 -10.27 -12.43 18.02
C GLY A 721 -9.66 -11.13 18.48
N VAL A 722 -10.54 -10.22 18.86
CA VAL A 722 -10.22 -8.96 19.55
C VAL A 722 -10.98 -8.89 20.85
N PHE A 723 -10.29 -8.53 21.93
CA PHE A 723 -10.90 -8.25 23.20
C PHE A 723 -10.64 -6.79 23.58
N ILE A 724 -11.69 -6.06 23.91
CA ILE A 724 -11.59 -4.64 24.30
C ILE A 724 -12.32 -4.46 25.64
N CYS A 725 -11.67 -3.76 26.57
CA CYS A 725 -12.33 -3.29 27.77
C CYS A 725 -11.95 -1.85 28.11
N THR A 726 -12.88 -1.17 28.79
CA THR A 726 -12.81 0.26 29.09
C THR A 726 -13.07 0.53 30.56
N SER A 727 -12.51 1.60 31.12
CA SER A 727 -12.72 1.95 32.55
C SER A 727 -14.12 2.48 32.84
N THR A 728 -14.84 2.92 31.79
CA THR A 728 -16.25 3.34 31.87
C THR A 728 -17.05 2.58 30.82
N VAL A 729 -18.35 2.46 30.98
CA VAL A 729 -19.21 1.82 29.97
C VAL A 729 -19.22 2.66 28.69
N ILE A 730 -18.83 2.06 27.58
CA ILE A 730 -18.81 2.71 26.24
C ILE A 730 -19.51 1.80 25.22
N GLY A 731 -20.44 2.38 24.46
CA GLY A 731 -21.13 1.71 23.34
C GLY A 731 -22.12 0.62 23.77
N ALA A 732 -22.63 0.61 24.99
CA ALA A 732 -23.58 -0.41 25.45
C ALA A 732 -24.94 -0.39 24.71
N ASP A 733 -25.23 0.67 23.99
CA ASP A 733 -26.39 0.83 23.11
C ASP A 733 -26.15 0.33 21.66
N LEU A 734 -24.92 -0.03 21.34
CA LEU A 734 -24.55 -0.57 20.03
C LEU A 734 -24.67 -2.11 20.04
N PRO A 735 -24.95 -2.74 18.88
CA PRO A 735 -24.93 -4.19 18.78
C PRO A 735 -23.59 -4.77 19.25
N THR A 736 -23.67 -5.75 20.12
CA THR A 736 -22.51 -6.51 20.62
C THR A 736 -21.87 -7.32 19.50
N TYR A 737 -20.67 -7.85 19.77
CA TYR A 737 -20.03 -8.79 18.88
C TYR A 737 -20.93 -10.01 18.58
N ASP A 738 -21.51 -10.62 19.60
CA ASP A 738 -22.33 -11.83 19.47
C ASP A 738 -23.63 -11.56 18.70
N GLU A 739 -24.26 -10.40 18.93
CA GLU A 739 -25.45 -9.99 18.15
C GLU A 739 -25.10 -9.74 16.69
N THR A 740 -23.97 -9.12 16.39
CA THR A 740 -23.51 -8.90 15.03
C THR A 740 -23.18 -10.22 14.33
N LEU A 741 -22.50 -11.14 15.01
CA LEU A 741 -22.20 -12.48 14.47
C LEU A 741 -23.47 -13.29 14.24
N ALA A 742 -24.45 -13.22 15.15
CA ALA A 742 -25.74 -13.88 14.98
C ALA A 742 -26.49 -13.35 13.74
N LEU A 743 -26.44 -12.04 13.51
CA LEU A 743 -27.03 -11.42 12.32
C LEU A 743 -26.36 -11.91 11.03
N ILE A 744 -25.01 -11.95 11.00
CA ILE A 744 -24.24 -12.48 9.88
C ILE A 744 -24.63 -13.93 9.59
N ASN A 745 -24.63 -14.78 10.61
CA ASN A 745 -24.96 -16.20 10.47
C ASN A 745 -26.41 -16.43 10.00
N ASN A 746 -27.34 -15.61 10.49
CA ASN A 746 -28.73 -15.69 10.06
C ASN A 746 -28.88 -15.29 8.57
N GLU A 747 -28.26 -14.22 8.14
CA GLU A 747 -28.29 -13.82 6.72
C GLU A 747 -27.63 -14.88 5.83
N GLU A 748 -26.51 -15.48 6.26
CA GLU A 748 -25.88 -16.60 5.52
C GLU A 748 -26.78 -17.82 5.43
N TYR A 749 -27.50 -18.14 6.50
CA TYR A 749 -28.46 -19.24 6.51
C TYR A 749 -29.62 -18.97 5.53
N GLU A 750 -30.26 -17.80 5.66
CA GLU A 750 -31.42 -17.43 4.88
C GLU A 750 -31.11 -17.40 3.38
N ARG A 751 -29.98 -16.79 2.97
CA ARG A 751 -29.63 -16.71 1.55
C ARG A 751 -29.30 -18.07 0.92
N THR A 752 -28.85 -19.07 1.69
CA THR A 752 -28.44 -20.37 1.16
C THR A 752 -29.60 -21.41 1.15
N HIS A 753 -30.68 -21.15 1.89
CA HIS A 753 -31.80 -22.11 2.05
C HIS A 753 -33.05 -21.70 1.27
N ARG A 754 -32.86 -21.41 -0.05
CA ARG A 754 -33.92 -21.00 -0.96
C ARG A 754 -34.05 -21.97 -2.17
N GLY A 755 -35.19 -21.94 -2.86
CA GLY A 755 -35.44 -22.81 -4.00
C GLY A 755 -34.85 -22.32 -5.33
N SER A 756 -34.40 -21.07 -5.41
CA SER A 756 -33.80 -20.50 -6.62
C SER A 756 -32.44 -21.10 -6.93
N LEU A 757 -32.10 -21.32 -8.19
CA LEU A 757 -30.77 -21.76 -8.65
C LEU A 757 -29.66 -20.72 -8.41
N LEU A 758 -30.05 -19.49 -8.15
CA LEU A 758 -29.12 -18.39 -7.75
C LEU A 758 -29.02 -18.26 -6.24
N ALA A 759 -29.81 -18.97 -5.45
CA ALA A 759 -29.77 -18.89 -4.00
C ALA A 759 -28.39 -19.24 -3.48
N GLY A 760 -27.86 -18.38 -2.60
CA GLY A 760 -26.53 -18.55 -2.04
C GLY A 760 -25.38 -18.21 -2.96
N ARG A 761 -25.64 -17.78 -4.20
CA ARG A 761 -24.57 -17.36 -5.12
C ARG A 761 -24.03 -15.99 -4.75
N TRP A 762 -22.76 -15.80 -5.07
CA TRP A 762 -22.07 -14.53 -4.91
C TRP A 762 -21.92 -13.82 -6.24
N THR A 763 -21.76 -12.50 -6.18
CA THR A 763 -21.50 -11.68 -7.36
C THR A 763 -20.16 -11.98 -8.04
N ASP A 764 -19.27 -12.72 -7.40
CA ASP A 764 -18.05 -13.24 -8.04
C ASP A 764 -18.35 -14.44 -8.94
N GLU A 765 -19.39 -15.22 -8.63
CA GLU A 765 -19.83 -16.36 -9.42
C GLU A 765 -20.81 -15.95 -10.53
N VAL A 766 -21.55 -14.86 -10.27
CA VAL A 766 -22.52 -14.28 -11.20
C VAL A 766 -22.16 -12.82 -11.37
N LEU A 767 -21.26 -12.54 -12.32
CA LEU A 767 -20.79 -11.18 -12.56
C LEU A 767 -21.91 -10.28 -13.04
N LEU A 768 -22.09 -9.15 -12.36
CA LEU A 768 -23.12 -8.18 -12.69
C LEU A 768 -22.54 -7.05 -13.54
N SER A 769 -23.26 -6.70 -14.60
CA SER A 769 -23.06 -5.44 -15.30
C SER A 769 -24.40 -4.69 -15.38
N TYR A 770 -24.36 -3.35 -15.36
CA TYR A 770 -25.57 -2.54 -15.25
C TYR A 770 -25.34 -1.17 -15.86
N SER A 771 -26.45 -0.54 -16.24
CA SER A 771 -26.50 0.87 -16.65
C SER A 771 -26.19 1.78 -15.45
N LYS A 772 -26.32 3.08 -15.63
CA LYS A 772 -26.16 4.05 -14.53
C LYS A 772 -26.99 3.62 -13.32
N SER A 773 -26.35 3.45 -12.16
CA SER A 773 -26.99 2.81 -11.00
C SER A 773 -26.32 3.18 -9.68
N GLN A 774 -27.08 3.03 -8.61
CA GLN A 774 -26.56 2.96 -7.24
C GLN A 774 -26.69 1.52 -6.75
N ILE A 775 -25.66 0.98 -6.16
CA ILE A 775 -25.59 -0.41 -5.76
C ILE A 775 -25.37 -0.50 -4.26
N TYR A 776 -26.23 -1.31 -3.62
CA TYR A 776 -26.22 -1.56 -2.18
C TYR A 776 -26.03 -3.02 -1.92
N CYS A 777 -25.10 -3.66 -1.57
CA CYS A 777 -24.96 -5.09 -1.31
C CYS A 777 -25.53 -5.96 -2.46
N PRO A 778 -24.88 -6.01 -3.61
CA PRO A 778 -25.42 -6.65 -4.81
C PRO A 778 -25.69 -8.16 -4.66
N TRP A 779 -25.06 -8.86 -3.68
CA TRP A 779 -25.35 -10.23 -3.33
C TRP A 779 -26.80 -10.44 -2.84
N ARG A 780 -27.46 -9.37 -2.39
CA ARG A 780 -28.87 -9.41 -1.97
C ARG A 780 -29.86 -9.60 -3.12
N LEU A 781 -29.41 -9.53 -4.37
CA LEU A 781 -30.23 -9.96 -5.51
C LEU A 781 -30.55 -11.47 -5.50
N PHE A 782 -29.90 -12.25 -4.62
CA PHE A 782 -29.99 -13.70 -4.54
C PHE A 782 -30.22 -14.19 -3.10
N ASP A 783 -30.73 -13.35 -2.20
CA ASP A 783 -30.89 -13.67 -0.78
C ASP A 783 -32.32 -14.04 -0.37
N GLY A 784 -33.27 -13.88 -1.29
CA GLY A 784 -34.68 -14.17 -1.08
C GLY A 784 -35.41 -13.14 -0.20
N VAL A 785 -34.91 -11.93 -0.11
CA VAL A 785 -35.56 -10.80 0.57
C VAL A 785 -36.19 -9.88 -0.48
N TYR A 786 -37.51 -9.67 -0.40
CA TYR A 786 -38.29 -9.01 -1.45
C TYR A 786 -38.72 -7.58 -1.15
N ASP A 787 -38.26 -7.00 -0.04
CA ASP A 787 -38.73 -5.69 0.47
C ASP A 787 -37.67 -4.59 0.50
N ASN A 788 -36.42 -4.92 0.15
CA ASN A 788 -35.31 -3.99 0.13
C ASN A 788 -34.57 -4.02 -1.21
N TYR A 789 -34.51 -2.87 -1.90
CA TYR A 789 -33.71 -2.83 -3.10
C TYR A 789 -32.21 -2.91 -2.80
N CYS A 790 -31.51 -3.62 -3.65
CA CYS A 790 -30.05 -3.72 -3.60
C CYS A 790 -29.40 -3.09 -4.82
N VAL A 791 -30.12 -2.92 -5.91
CA VAL A 791 -29.69 -2.19 -7.10
C VAL A 791 -30.77 -1.19 -7.49
N LEU A 792 -30.38 0.09 -7.53
CA LEU A 792 -31.19 1.17 -8.03
C LEU A 792 -30.65 1.61 -9.40
N LEU A 793 -31.39 1.28 -10.47
CA LEU A 793 -31.06 1.79 -11.80
C LEU A 793 -31.59 3.22 -11.94
N GLU A 794 -30.69 4.14 -12.24
CA GLU A 794 -31.06 5.53 -12.50
C GLU A 794 -31.58 5.70 -13.93
N PRO A 795 -32.48 6.67 -14.15
CA PRO A 795 -33.02 6.93 -15.50
C PRO A 795 -31.91 7.19 -16.52
N ASP A 796 -31.90 6.38 -17.59
CA ASP A 796 -30.95 6.46 -18.70
C ASP A 796 -31.65 6.10 -20.00
N GLU A 797 -31.00 6.25 -21.16
CA GLU A 797 -31.53 5.86 -22.44
C GLU A 797 -31.88 4.35 -22.50
N THR A 798 -31.04 3.54 -21.88
CA THR A 798 -31.25 2.09 -21.71
C THR A 798 -30.89 1.71 -20.27
N MET A 799 -31.89 1.42 -19.46
CA MET A 799 -31.68 0.87 -18.13
C MET A 799 -31.58 -0.67 -18.22
N PHE A 800 -30.55 -1.23 -17.66
CA PHE A 800 -30.37 -2.68 -17.68
C PHE A 800 -29.55 -3.19 -16.49
N ILE A 801 -29.77 -4.47 -16.17
CA ILE A 801 -28.85 -5.31 -15.43
C ILE A 801 -28.60 -6.59 -16.23
N ALA A 802 -27.35 -7.06 -16.25
CA ALA A 802 -27.00 -8.32 -16.88
C ALA A 802 -26.19 -9.19 -15.92
N LEU A 803 -26.46 -10.48 -15.98
CA LEU A 803 -25.82 -11.53 -15.19
C LEU A 803 -24.98 -12.40 -16.13
N ASP A 804 -23.71 -12.55 -15.84
CA ASP A 804 -22.85 -13.56 -16.46
C ASP A 804 -23.08 -14.89 -15.74
N LEU A 805 -23.67 -15.86 -16.43
CA LEU A 805 -24.00 -17.18 -15.92
C LEU A 805 -23.00 -18.25 -16.40
N SER A 806 -21.95 -17.87 -17.11
CA SER A 806 -21.01 -18.80 -17.75
C SER A 806 -20.27 -19.71 -16.76
N ILE A 807 -20.12 -19.27 -15.51
CA ILE A 807 -19.53 -20.06 -14.42
C ILE A 807 -20.54 -21.02 -13.82
N VAL A 808 -21.72 -20.51 -13.45
CA VAL A 808 -22.74 -21.26 -12.73
C VAL A 808 -23.51 -22.22 -13.67
N LYS A 809 -23.69 -21.82 -14.92
CA LYS A 809 -24.43 -22.54 -15.99
C LYS A 809 -25.75 -23.15 -15.52
N PRO A 810 -26.67 -22.37 -14.94
CA PRO A 810 -27.92 -22.87 -14.43
C PRO A 810 -28.83 -23.30 -15.60
N THR A 811 -29.47 -24.47 -15.47
CA THR A 811 -30.55 -24.90 -16.39
C THR A 811 -31.88 -24.56 -15.75
N PHE A 812 -32.68 -23.71 -16.38
CA PHE A 812 -33.92 -23.21 -15.81
C PHE A 812 -35.04 -23.11 -16.83
N THR A 813 -36.28 -23.08 -16.33
CA THR A 813 -37.50 -22.86 -17.12
C THR A 813 -38.23 -21.60 -16.67
N LYS A 814 -37.81 -20.96 -15.56
CA LYS A 814 -38.56 -19.84 -14.99
C LYS A 814 -37.61 -18.77 -14.48
N VAL A 815 -37.92 -17.52 -14.79
CA VAL A 815 -37.26 -16.33 -14.26
C VAL A 815 -38.28 -15.53 -13.48
N VAL A 816 -37.97 -15.13 -12.26
CA VAL A 816 -38.78 -14.23 -11.44
C VAL A 816 -37.91 -13.02 -11.03
N VAL A 817 -38.47 -11.84 -11.21
CA VAL A 817 -37.82 -10.57 -10.83
C VAL A 817 -38.73 -9.80 -9.91
N HIS A 818 -38.22 -9.46 -8.74
CA HIS A 818 -38.91 -8.62 -7.76
C HIS A 818 -38.28 -7.23 -7.73
N GLY A 819 -39.11 -6.20 -7.75
CA GLY A 819 -38.62 -4.85 -7.72
C GLY A 819 -39.72 -3.80 -7.97
N TYR A 820 -39.34 -2.54 -7.86
CA TYR A 820 -40.22 -1.42 -8.21
C TYR A 820 -39.99 -1.01 -9.68
N ASN A 821 -41.06 -0.78 -10.44
CA ASN A 821 -41.04 -0.44 -11.86
C ASN A 821 -40.48 -1.56 -12.79
N VAL A 822 -40.56 -2.82 -12.39
CA VAL A 822 -40.03 -3.96 -13.17
C VAL A 822 -41.00 -4.46 -14.24
N SER A 823 -42.26 -4.05 -14.24
CA SER A 823 -43.34 -4.60 -15.09
C SER A 823 -43.11 -4.43 -16.60
N ARG A 824 -42.25 -3.54 -17.03
CA ARG A 824 -41.92 -3.28 -18.44
C ARG A 824 -40.54 -3.83 -18.83
N MET A 825 -40.20 -4.96 -18.28
CA MET A 825 -38.92 -5.62 -18.46
C MET A 825 -38.90 -6.46 -19.73
N GLU A 826 -37.81 -6.41 -20.47
CA GLU A 826 -37.47 -7.34 -21.55
C GLU A 826 -36.33 -8.27 -21.09
N LEU A 827 -36.51 -9.59 -21.24
CA LEU A 827 -35.50 -10.59 -20.98
C LEU A 827 -34.74 -10.93 -22.26
N LYS A 828 -33.42 -10.90 -22.20
CA LYS A 828 -32.53 -11.43 -23.25
C LYS A 828 -31.66 -12.54 -22.67
N LEU A 829 -31.55 -13.64 -23.41
CA LEU A 829 -30.66 -14.76 -23.11
C LEU A 829 -29.63 -14.84 -24.23
N ASP A 830 -28.34 -14.84 -23.89
CA ASP A 830 -27.20 -14.78 -24.83
C ASP A 830 -27.39 -13.70 -25.91
N GLY A 831 -27.90 -12.54 -25.48
CA GLY A 831 -28.15 -11.39 -26.32
C GLY A 831 -29.43 -11.47 -27.20
N GLN A 832 -30.15 -12.58 -27.18
CA GLN A 832 -31.38 -12.75 -27.94
C GLN A 832 -32.61 -12.48 -27.08
N PRO A 833 -33.52 -11.63 -27.50
CA PRO A 833 -34.77 -11.36 -26.76
C PRO A 833 -35.66 -12.58 -26.68
N VAL A 834 -36.22 -12.84 -25.50
CA VAL A 834 -37.21 -13.88 -25.26
C VAL A 834 -38.59 -13.38 -25.72
N THR A 835 -39.16 -14.01 -26.75
CA THR A 835 -40.42 -13.58 -27.33
C THR A 835 -41.64 -14.32 -26.71
N PHE A 836 -42.84 -13.76 -26.84
CA PHE A 836 -44.11 -14.40 -26.43
C PHE A 836 -44.35 -15.80 -27.04
N ASN A 837 -43.68 -16.12 -28.15
CA ASN A 837 -43.72 -17.47 -28.71
C ASN A 837 -42.85 -18.46 -27.93
N ALA A 838 -41.84 -18.01 -27.20
CA ALA A 838 -40.92 -18.82 -26.44
C ALA A 838 -41.23 -18.85 -24.93
N ALA A 839 -42.05 -17.91 -24.43
CA ALA A 839 -42.34 -17.79 -23.01
C ALA A 839 -43.79 -17.29 -22.76
N GLU A 840 -44.30 -17.55 -21.57
CA GLU A 840 -45.48 -16.94 -20.97
C GLU A 840 -45.00 -15.90 -19.94
N ILE A 841 -45.43 -14.64 -20.06
CA ILE A 841 -45.01 -13.54 -19.22
C ILE A 841 -46.18 -13.04 -18.39
N THR A 842 -46.06 -13.07 -17.09
CA THR A 842 -46.99 -12.46 -16.15
C THR A 842 -46.28 -11.29 -15.45
N ALA A 843 -46.86 -10.10 -15.51
CA ALA A 843 -46.31 -8.91 -14.87
C ALA A 843 -47.35 -8.30 -13.93
N GLU A 844 -47.00 -8.18 -12.68
CA GLU A 844 -47.68 -7.40 -11.65
C GLU A 844 -46.82 -6.21 -11.28
N ASP A 845 -47.34 -5.26 -10.48
CA ASP A 845 -46.65 -3.97 -10.23
C ASP A 845 -45.19 -4.12 -9.78
N ASN A 846 -44.89 -5.11 -8.96
CA ASN A 846 -43.55 -5.31 -8.32
C ASN A 846 -42.96 -6.70 -8.64
N ILE A 847 -43.57 -7.50 -9.45
CA ILE A 847 -43.09 -8.87 -9.76
C ILE A 847 -43.31 -9.17 -11.23
N VAL A 848 -42.27 -9.66 -11.88
CA VAL A 848 -42.35 -10.19 -13.24
C VAL A 848 -41.98 -11.68 -13.22
N THR A 849 -42.86 -12.53 -13.73
CA THR A 849 -42.59 -13.96 -13.90
C THR A 849 -42.58 -14.29 -15.39
N ILE A 850 -41.50 -14.89 -15.85
CA ILE A 850 -41.30 -15.39 -17.21
C ILE A 850 -41.18 -16.91 -17.17
N LEU A 851 -42.15 -17.62 -17.74
CA LEU A 851 -42.14 -19.05 -17.82
C LEU A 851 -41.76 -19.47 -19.25
N LEU A 852 -40.59 -20.06 -19.41
CA LEU A 852 -40.03 -20.52 -20.68
C LEU A 852 -40.71 -21.85 -21.08
N LYS A 853 -40.96 -22.06 -22.36
CA LYS A 853 -41.55 -23.30 -22.88
C LYS A 853 -40.58 -24.48 -22.87
N GLU A 854 -39.28 -24.20 -22.89
CA GLU A 854 -38.22 -25.19 -22.86
C GLU A 854 -37.16 -24.78 -21.83
N SER A 855 -36.47 -25.77 -21.29
CA SER A 855 -35.30 -25.52 -20.41
C SER A 855 -34.16 -24.91 -21.20
N VAL A 856 -33.53 -23.89 -20.64
CA VAL A 856 -32.39 -23.17 -21.22
C VAL A 856 -31.20 -23.17 -20.28
N THR A 857 -30.00 -23.13 -20.86
CA THR A 857 -28.73 -22.99 -20.10
C THR A 857 -27.89 -21.89 -20.76
N PRO A 858 -28.29 -20.64 -20.61
CA PRO A 858 -27.54 -19.51 -21.22
C PRO A 858 -26.26 -19.19 -20.47
N ASP A 859 -25.30 -18.66 -21.19
CA ASP A 859 -24.07 -18.05 -20.59
C ASP A 859 -24.33 -16.62 -20.08
N ALA A 860 -25.37 -15.94 -20.60
CA ALA A 860 -25.71 -14.57 -20.17
C ALA A 860 -27.24 -14.36 -20.09
N LEU A 861 -27.66 -13.68 -19.03
CA LEU A 861 -29.02 -13.19 -18.83
C LEU A 861 -29.00 -11.67 -18.71
N ARG A 862 -29.82 -10.97 -19.47
CA ARG A 862 -29.94 -9.52 -19.41
C ARG A 862 -31.38 -9.08 -19.29
N LEU A 863 -31.66 -8.22 -18.34
CA LEU A 863 -32.94 -7.56 -18.11
C LEU A 863 -32.82 -6.12 -18.58
N GLU A 864 -33.61 -5.71 -19.55
CA GLU A 864 -33.70 -4.33 -20.02
C GLU A 864 -35.05 -3.72 -19.61
N PHE A 865 -35.03 -2.52 -19.09
CA PHE A 865 -36.20 -1.81 -18.59
C PHE A 865 -36.50 -0.63 -19.50
N ASN A 866 -37.47 -0.81 -20.39
CA ASN A 866 -37.93 0.22 -21.30
C ASN A 866 -39.07 1.01 -20.63
N ASN A 867 -38.73 1.85 -19.67
CA ASN A 867 -39.72 2.77 -19.11
C ASN A 867 -40.03 3.82 -20.17
N GLY A 868 -41.29 3.73 -20.70
CA GLY A 868 -41.76 4.59 -21.80
C GLY A 868 -41.32 6.04 -21.63
N ILE A 869 -40.71 6.55 -22.61
CA ILE A 869 -39.88 7.76 -22.83
C ILE A 869 -40.39 9.07 -22.18
N ALA A 870 -41.57 9.11 -21.62
CA ALA A 870 -42.20 10.33 -21.11
C ALA A 870 -41.90 10.65 -19.63
N GLU A 871 -41.64 9.65 -18.79
CA GLU A 871 -41.29 9.83 -17.37
C GLU A 871 -40.11 8.92 -17.07
N LYS A 872 -38.92 9.51 -16.96
CA LYS A 872 -37.69 8.80 -16.56
C LYS A 872 -37.82 8.41 -15.09
N GLU A 873 -38.44 7.28 -14.82
CA GLU A 873 -38.55 6.73 -13.46
C GLU A 873 -37.40 5.74 -13.18
N LYS A 874 -36.91 5.75 -11.96
CA LYS A 874 -35.94 4.76 -11.46
C LYS A 874 -36.54 3.35 -11.42
N VAL A 875 -35.67 2.34 -11.53
CA VAL A 875 -36.02 0.94 -11.30
C VAL A 875 -35.28 0.47 -10.06
N GLU A 876 -35.99 -0.13 -9.11
CA GLU A 876 -35.41 -0.72 -7.91
C GLU A 876 -35.49 -2.24 -8.05
N LEU A 877 -34.37 -2.94 -7.92
CA LEU A 877 -34.29 -4.39 -7.98
C LEU A 877 -34.08 -4.95 -6.57
N TYR A 878 -34.92 -5.88 -6.18
CA TYR A 878 -34.91 -6.53 -4.88
C TYR A 878 -34.35 -7.94 -4.99
N GLU A 879 -34.84 -8.76 -5.96
CA GLU A 879 -34.47 -10.18 -6.10
C GLU A 879 -34.57 -10.63 -7.55
N ILE A 880 -33.66 -11.52 -7.95
CA ILE A 880 -33.70 -12.23 -9.24
C ILE A 880 -33.59 -13.72 -8.95
N GLU A 881 -34.60 -14.50 -9.38
CA GLU A 881 -34.67 -15.92 -9.13
C GLU A 881 -34.79 -16.73 -10.45
N LEU A 882 -34.09 -17.86 -10.48
CA LEU A 882 -34.13 -18.84 -11.58
C LEU A 882 -34.62 -20.19 -11.05
N PHE A 883 -35.56 -20.85 -11.75
CA PHE A 883 -36.12 -22.15 -11.37
C PHE A 883 -36.18 -23.13 -12.53
#